data_0d4593bea2c1625450484f55b71efc3b
#
_entry.id   0d4593bea2c1625450484f55b71efc3b
#
_cell.length_a   1.000
_cell.length_b   1.000
_cell.length_c   1.000
_cell.angle_alpha   90.00
_cell.angle_beta   90.00
_cell.angle_gamma   90.00
#
_symmetry.space_group_name_H-M   'P 1'
#
loop_
_entity.id
_entity.type
_entity.pdbx_description
1 polymer ?
#
loop_
_entity_poly.entity_id
_entity_poly.type
_entity_poly.pdbx_seq_one_letter_code
_entity_poly.pdbx_strand_id
1 'polypeptide(L)'
;MKASEIRSKWLEFFASKGHQIEPSASLVPHNDPSLLWINAGMAPLKPYFDGRISPENPRLTNSQKCIRTNDIENVGKTRRHHTFFEMLGNFSIGDYFKEEAITWAWEFLTSKEWIGFDPERLSVTVYPEDEEAFKLWNEKIGLPAERIVKLEDNFWDIGEGPCGPCTEIFYDRGEAYGDLSDPEMYPGGENERFLEVWNLVFSQFNHNKDGSYTPLPNKNIDTGAGLERFASILQNVDSNFDTDLFQPIIQKTAELAGVKYNASLESDIALKVIADHVRTVTFAVADGVLPSNEGRGYIIRRLLRRAVRYGKVLGLDRPFLYSLVETVGDIMGVYYPNVVEKREFIEKVISTEEERFHETLSDGLAILEEISKQALEQGTKQIGGSDAFKLYDTYGFPFDLTEDYAAEHGLTVDREGFDAAMQEQRDRARAARQESGGMKVQGGVLSDYTVKSEFVGYNDTVTESKIVTIIVDDAMVDIAGEGQSAQVVLDVTPFYAESGGQVSDQGLLRGGSVTVKVEGLFKAPHGQHVHQVTVEAGELKVGETVKAEVDHDKRRDIEKNHTATHLLHKALKEVLGTHVNQAGSLVEPQRLRFDFSHFGSITPEELADIEHRVNEQIWKGTDVTIEYKSLDEAKAMGAMALFGEKYGNIVRVVQVGDYSLELCGGCHVNNTSEIGIFKLVSESGIGSGVRRIEAVTGRMAYEFLEGQLSLLKQSAELLKSNLHDVPRRIEALHGQLKELGRENESLQSKLSTIEAGQLTEQVKLVNGRELLAVRVNAGSMDGLRSIADELKGKLPNAVLVLGAAMDEKVNFVVSVPQELVKSGLHAGKLVKEIAAVCGGGGGGRPDMAQAGGKDASKLEEALKLAEQLVGSGI
;
A
#
# COMPACT_ATOMS: atom_id res chain seq x y z
N MET A 1 17.99 19.64 30.88
CA MET A 1 16.80 20.35 30.44
C MET A 1 16.01 19.36 29.56
N LYS A 2 14.70 19.23 29.71
CA LYS A 2 13.87 18.34 28.88
C LYS A 2 13.66 18.96 27.50
N ALA A 3 13.44 18.13 26.49
CA ALA A 3 13.15 18.59 25.13
C ALA A 3 11.93 19.50 25.05
N SER A 4 10.89 19.22 25.85
CA SER A 4 9.70 20.09 25.94
C SER A 4 10.02 21.49 26.47
N GLU A 5 10.94 21.60 27.44
CA GLU A 5 11.38 22.90 27.99
C GLU A 5 12.23 23.68 26.98
N ILE A 6 13.08 22.99 26.19
CA ILE A 6 13.88 23.62 25.11
C ILE A 6 12.93 24.22 24.08
N ARG A 7 11.92 23.47 23.65
CA ARG A 7 10.90 23.94 22.68
C ARG A 7 10.16 25.18 23.22
N SER A 8 9.69 25.13 24.47
CA SER A 8 9.00 26.27 25.09
C SER A 8 9.90 27.50 25.16
N LYS A 9 11.13 27.35 25.63
CA LYS A 9 12.10 28.45 25.72
C LYS A 9 12.43 29.07 24.35
N TRP A 10 12.52 28.25 23.31
CA TRP A 10 12.71 28.75 21.95
C TRP A 10 11.53 29.66 21.51
N LEU A 11 10.32 29.15 21.64
CA LEU A 11 9.13 29.88 21.24
C LEU A 11 8.91 31.15 22.09
N GLU A 12 9.15 31.07 23.38
CA GLU A 12 9.07 32.21 24.31
C GLU A 12 10.13 33.28 24.00
N PHE A 13 11.38 32.87 23.72
CA PHE A 13 12.45 33.76 23.36
C PHE A 13 12.10 34.57 22.11
N PHE A 14 11.72 33.90 21.04
CA PHE A 14 11.39 34.59 19.79
C PHE A 14 10.07 35.37 19.87
N ALA A 15 9.11 34.91 20.64
CA ALA A 15 7.91 35.72 20.96
C ALA A 15 8.31 37.03 21.67
N SER A 16 9.29 37.01 22.59
CA SER A 16 9.81 38.20 23.24
C SER A 16 10.51 39.17 22.27
N LYS A 17 11.00 38.67 21.13
CA LYS A 17 11.56 39.48 20.03
C LYS A 17 10.49 39.91 19.01
N GLY A 18 9.21 39.71 19.30
CA GLY A 18 8.09 40.11 18.47
C GLY A 18 7.69 39.12 17.36
N HIS A 19 8.13 37.86 17.42
CA HIS A 19 7.74 36.85 16.47
C HIS A 19 6.37 36.29 16.81
N GLN A 20 5.57 36.01 15.80
CA GLN A 20 4.33 35.24 15.89
C GLN A 20 4.68 33.75 15.91
N ILE A 21 4.10 33.04 16.88
CA ILE A 21 4.28 31.59 16.97
C ILE A 21 3.35 30.93 15.95
N GLU A 22 3.93 30.24 14.96
CA GLU A 22 3.22 29.44 13.99
C GLU A 22 3.09 27.97 14.45
N PRO A 23 1.91 27.38 14.36
CA PRO A 23 1.78 25.95 14.67
C PRO A 23 2.58 25.10 13.67
N SER A 24 3.05 23.93 14.12
CA SER A 24 3.70 22.97 13.22
C SER A 24 2.75 22.53 12.11
N ALA A 25 3.15 22.71 10.87
CA ALA A 25 2.38 22.26 9.71
C ALA A 25 2.36 20.72 9.62
N SER A 26 1.44 20.19 8.81
CA SER A 26 1.42 18.77 8.45
C SER A 26 2.74 18.36 7.78
N LEU A 27 3.17 17.12 8.01
CA LEU A 27 4.31 16.51 7.29
C LEU A 27 4.06 16.38 5.78
N VAL A 28 2.80 16.40 5.38
CA VAL A 28 2.39 16.38 3.96
C VAL A 28 2.36 17.80 3.41
N PRO A 29 3.23 18.13 2.44
CA PRO A 29 3.23 19.46 1.83
C PRO A 29 1.89 19.78 1.15
N HIS A 30 1.34 20.96 1.41
CA HIS A 30 0.18 21.48 0.70
C HIS A 30 0.62 22.33 -0.48
N ASN A 31 0.14 21.99 -1.69
CA ASN A 31 0.39 22.74 -2.93
C ASN A 31 1.87 22.90 -3.34
N ASP A 32 2.75 22.05 -2.86
CA ASP A 32 4.15 21.99 -3.31
C ASP A 32 4.49 20.59 -3.84
N PRO A 33 4.45 20.37 -5.17
CA PRO A 33 4.79 19.09 -5.79
C PRO A 33 6.29 18.79 -5.79
N SER A 34 7.14 19.75 -5.46
CA SER A 34 8.59 19.59 -5.42
C SER A 34 9.06 18.81 -4.19
N LEU A 35 8.25 18.78 -3.12
CA LEU A 35 8.56 18.15 -1.86
C LEU A 35 7.70 16.90 -1.63
N LEU A 36 8.35 15.80 -1.28
CA LEU A 36 7.65 14.59 -0.83
C LEU A 36 7.18 14.75 0.62
N TRP A 37 8.01 15.31 1.47
CA TRP A 37 7.78 15.58 2.88
C TRP A 37 8.19 17.00 3.26
N ILE A 38 7.55 17.56 4.28
CA ILE A 38 8.12 18.75 4.95
C ILE A 38 9.42 18.30 5.63
N ASN A 39 10.53 18.88 5.18
CA ASN A 39 11.91 18.53 5.55
C ASN A 39 12.70 19.66 6.21
N ALA A 40 12.10 20.83 6.34
CA ALA A 40 12.66 22.02 6.97
C ALA A 40 11.57 22.92 7.56
N GLY A 41 11.95 23.77 8.52
CA GLY A 41 11.03 24.70 9.18
C GLY A 41 10.41 25.73 8.24
N MET A 42 11.15 26.13 7.21
CA MET A 42 10.73 27.11 6.19
C MET A 42 9.80 26.49 5.14
N ALA A 43 9.84 25.18 4.89
CA ALA A 43 9.12 24.55 3.80
C ALA A 43 7.62 24.90 3.73
N PRO A 44 6.85 24.91 4.83
CA PRO A 44 5.45 25.35 4.80
C PRO A 44 5.29 26.87 4.63
N LEU A 45 6.34 27.67 4.88
CA LEU A 45 6.34 29.13 4.80
C LEU A 45 6.86 29.67 3.45
N LYS A 46 7.26 28.79 2.52
CA LYS A 46 7.81 29.15 1.21
C LYS A 46 7.01 30.23 0.47
N PRO A 47 5.63 30.27 0.49
CA PRO A 47 4.87 31.32 -0.16
C PRO A 47 5.12 32.74 0.39
N TYR A 48 5.60 32.88 1.62
CA TYR A 48 6.01 34.17 2.21
C TYR A 48 7.39 34.58 1.72
N PHE A 49 8.31 33.63 1.60
CA PHE A 49 9.69 33.88 1.17
C PHE A 49 9.80 34.30 -0.30
N ASP A 50 8.98 33.71 -1.18
CA ASP A 50 8.95 34.04 -2.60
C ASP A 50 8.01 35.20 -2.94
N GLY A 51 7.35 35.80 -1.95
CA GLY A 51 6.52 36.99 -2.08
C GLY A 51 5.13 36.75 -2.68
N ARG A 52 4.70 35.47 -2.85
CA ARG A 52 3.35 35.15 -3.31
C ARG A 52 2.28 35.59 -2.32
N ILE A 53 2.57 35.53 -1.05
CA ILE A 53 1.68 35.91 0.05
C ILE A 53 2.48 36.77 1.03
N SER A 54 1.87 37.83 1.57
CA SER A 54 2.45 38.63 2.64
C SER A 54 1.91 38.12 3.99
N PRO A 55 2.78 37.77 4.97
CA PRO A 55 2.33 37.39 6.28
C PRO A 55 1.77 38.57 7.05
N GLU A 56 0.88 38.34 8.00
CA GLU A 56 0.38 39.41 8.91
C GLU A 56 1.48 39.98 9.80
N ASN A 57 2.35 39.11 10.30
CA ASN A 57 3.57 39.47 11.02
C ASN A 57 4.81 38.99 10.22
N PRO A 58 5.75 39.88 9.84
CA PRO A 58 6.95 39.46 9.12
C PRO A 58 7.94 38.66 9.95
N ARG A 59 7.74 38.57 11.28
CA ARG A 59 8.54 37.74 12.20
C ARG A 59 7.77 36.53 12.60
N LEU A 60 8.24 35.36 12.23
CA LEU A 60 7.59 34.07 12.52
C LEU A 60 8.56 33.16 13.27
N THR A 61 8.02 32.29 14.14
CA THR A 61 8.79 31.23 14.79
C THR A 61 7.95 29.97 14.94
N ASN A 62 8.59 28.81 14.82
CA ASN A 62 7.91 27.51 15.01
C ASN A 62 8.84 26.44 15.58
N SER A 63 8.23 25.33 15.98
CA SER A 63 8.87 24.01 16.09
C SER A 63 8.22 23.11 15.09
N GLN A 64 8.87 22.94 13.93
CA GLN A 64 8.31 22.19 12.80
C GLN A 64 8.75 20.73 12.85
N LYS A 65 7.77 19.82 12.80
CA LYS A 65 8.02 18.40 12.56
C LYS A 65 8.48 18.17 11.12
N CYS A 66 9.57 17.43 10.96
CA CYS A 66 10.24 17.19 9.69
C CYS A 66 10.51 15.71 9.47
N ILE A 67 10.48 15.29 8.20
CA ILE A 67 10.95 13.95 7.78
C ILE A 67 12.07 14.11 6.74
N ARG A 68 13.19 13.41 6.98
CA ARG A 68 14.30 13.19 6.02
C ARG A 68 14.59 11.70 5.94
N THR A 69 14.68 11.18 4.71
CA THR A 69 14.84 9.75 4.46
C THR A 69 16.12 9.40 3.74
N ASN A 70 16.97 10.39 3.45
CA ASN A 70 18.24 10.21 2.74
C ASN A 70 19.23 9.33 3.55
N ASP A 71 19.13 9.39 4.89
CA ASP A 71 20.08 8.76 5.81
C ASP A 71 19.46 7.59 6.59
N ILE A 72 18.45 6.91 6.03
CA ILE A 72 17.76 5.78 6.71
C ILE A 72 18.77 4.71 7.17
N GLU A 73 19.76 4.39 6.34
CA GLU A 73 20.78 3.37 6.62
C GLU A 73 21.70 3.76 7.79
N ASN A 74 21.82 5.05 8.09
CA ASN A 74 22.63 5.60 9.18
C ASN A 74 21.90 5.62 10.53
N VAL A 75 20.56 5.49 10.51
CA VAL A 75 19.74 5.47 11.73
C VAL A 75 20.11 4.29 12.61
N GLY A 76 20.37 4.56 13.88
CA GLY A 76 20.83 3.58 14.87
C GLY A 76 22.33 3.30 14.85
N LYS A 77 23.02 3.55 13.74
CA LYS A 77 24.49 3.34 13.59
C LYS A 77 25.29 4.60 13.98
N THR A 78 24.74 5.77 13.74
CA THR A 78 25.31 7.06 14.13
C THR A 78 24.57 7.62 15.35
N ARG A 79 25.14 8.64 15.97
CA ARG A 79 24.58 9.25 17.19
C ARG A 79 23.50 10.29 16.91
N ARG A 80 23.37 10.78 15.65
CA ARG A 80 22.64 12.01 15.29
C ARG A 80 21.64 11.88 14.15
N HIS A 81 21.61 10.80 13.37
CA HIS A 81 20.73 10.67 12.23
C HIS A 81 19.36 10.08 12.63
N HIS A 82 18.32 10.73 12.17
CA HIS A 82 16.92 10.40 12.41
C HIS A 82 16.11 10.54 11.14
N THR A 83 15.02 9.77 11.01
CA THR A 83 14.06 9.97 9.93
C THR A 83 13.01 11.01 10.29
N PHE A 84 12.67 11.14 11.56
CA PHE A 84 11.79 12.20 12.08
C PHE A 84 12.55 13.03 13.12
N PHE A 85 12.44 14.36 13.01
CA PHE A 85 13.05 15.30 13.96
C PHE A 85 12.24 16.59 14.03
N GLU A 86 12.47 17.39 15.07
CA GLU A 86 11.89 18.71 15.21
C GLU A 86 12.91 19.78 14.85
N MET A 87 12.56 20.64 13.92
CA MET A 87 13.35 21.81 13.55
C MET A 87 12.76 23.05 14.19
N LEU A 88 13.52 23.69 15.07
CA LEU A 88 13.19 24.97 15.67
C LEU A 88 13.62 26.07 14.70
N GLY A 89 12.68 26.93 14.32
CA GLY A 89 12.93 27.98 13.32
C GLY A 89 12.51 29.36 13.79
N ASN A 90 13.31 30.37 13.42
CA ASN A 90 12.90 31.75 13.46
C ASN A 90 13.12 32.39 12.08
N PHE A 91 12.14 33.15 11.64
CA PHE A 91 12.05 33.63 10.26
C PHE A 91 11.79 35.12 10.23
N SER A 92 12.42 35.80 9.25
CA SER A 92 12.16 37.21 8.94
C SER A 92 11.79 37.34 7.46
N ILE A 93 10.64 37.90 7.19
CA ILE A 93 10.18 38.18 5.84
C ILE A 93 10.34 39.66 5.55
N GLY A 94 11.56 40.04 5.16
CA GLY A 94 11.91 41.45 4.82
C GLY A 94 11.92 42.43 5.98
N ASP A 95 12.07 41.96 7.24
CA ASP A 95 12.08 42.83 8.41
C ASP A 95 13.49 42.96 9.00
N TYR A 96 14.01 41.95 9.70
CA TYR A 96 15.40 41.93 10.18
C TYR A 96 16.28 41.03 9.33
N PHE A 97 17.62 41.18 9.48
CA PHE A 97 18.58 40.40 8.69
C PHE A 97 19.73 39.86 9.56
N LYS A 98 20.95 39.78 9.01
CA LYS A 98 22.11 39.11 9.63
C LYS A 98 22.43 39.56 11.04
N GLU A 99 22.42 40.88 11.28
CA GLU A 99 22.83 41.47 12.54
C GLU A 99 21.97 41.03 13.71
N GLU A 100 20.65 41.12 13.57
CA GLU A 100 19.72 40.66 14.59
C GLU A 100 19.72 39.13 14.71
N ALA A 101 19.72 38.41 13.58
CA ALA A 101 19.72 36.94 13.58
C ALA A 101 20.91 36.38 14.35
N ILE A 102 22.12 36.86 14.06
CA ILE A 102 23.36 36.44 14.75
C ILE A 102 23.34 36.84 16.22
N THR A 103 22.93 38.09 16.51
CA THR A 103 22.90 38.60 17.89
C THR A 103 21.92 37.83 18.76
N TRP A 104 20.71 37.54 18.26
CA TRP A 104 19.71 36.81 18.98
C TRP A 104 20.06 35.31 19.11
N ALA A 105 20.70 34.73 18.09
CA ALA A 105 21.20 33.37 18.18
C ALA A 105 22.23 33.24 19.31
N TRP A 106 23.22 34.19 19.37
CA TRP A 106 24.22 34.18 20.44
C TRP A 106 23.58 34.39 21.83
N GLU A 107 22.67 35.37 21.95
CA GLU A 107 21.93 35.64 23.19
C GLU A 107 21.17 34.40 23.68
N PHE A 108 20.42 33.72 22.77
CA PHE A 108 19.67 32.52 23.13
C PHE A 108 20.57 31.40 23.62
N LEU A 109 21.67 31.16 22.92
CA LEU A 109 22.58 30.05 23.24
C LEU A 109 23.39 30.30 24.55
N THR A 110 23.84 31.53 24.79
CA THR A 110 24.78 31.77 25.88
C THR A 110 24.13 32.31 27.15
N SER A 111 22.96 32.92 27.06
CA SER A 111 22.27 33.44 28.25
C SER A 111 21.79 32.29 29.14
N LYS A 112 22.07 32.42 30.46
CA LYS A 112 21.66 31.47 31.49
C LYS A 112 20.11 31.40 31.65
N GLU A 113 19.39 32.42 31.23
CA GLU A 113 17.94 32.46 31.25
C GLU A 113 17.36 31.48 30.24
N TRP A 114 18.05 31.34 29.11
CA TRP A 114 17.58 30.50 27.99
C TRP A 114 18.30 29.14 27.98
N ILE A 115 19.35 28.99 27.18
CA ILE A 115 20.08 27.71 27.02
C ILE A 115 21.29 27.63 27.93
N GLY A 116 22.13 28.72 28.01
CA GLY A 116 23.27 28.82 28.91
C GLY A 116 24.44 27.95 28.51
N PHE A 117 24.71 27.78 27.23
CA PHE A 117 25.93 27.13 26.74
C PHE A 117 27.15 27.93 27.13
N ASP A 118 28.25 27.25 27.39
CA ASP A 118 29.53 27.88 27.59
C ASP A 118 30.04 28.53 26.27
N PRO A 119 30.20 29.86 26.20
CA PRO A 119 30.69 30.53 25.02
C PRO A 119 32.01 29.98 24.48
N GLU A 120 32.89 29.44 25.36
CA GLU A 120 34.17 28.86 24.96
C GLU A 120 34.03 27.57 24.15
N ARG A 121 32.90 26.95 24.21
CA ARG A 121 32.57 25.69 23.47
C ARG A 121 31.87 25.93 22.13
N LEU A 122 31.59 27.21 21.79
CA LEU A 122 30.89 27.53 20.54
C LEU A 122 31.89 27.97 19.46
N SER A 123 31.68 27.44 18.28
CA SER A 123 32.38 27.79 17.03
C SER A 123 31.38 27.97 15.92
N VAL A 124 31.75 28.70 14.88
CA VAL A 124 30.85 28.93 13.75
C VAL A 124 31.54 28.69 12.41
N THR A 125 30.72 28.37 11.39
CA THR A 125 31.19 28.40 10.01
C THR A 125 30.50 29.54 9.26
N VAL A 126 31.15 30.07 8.22
CA VAL A 126 30.60 31.11 7.35
C VAL A 126 30.98 30.86 5.90
N TYR A 127 30.15 31.32 4.96
CA TYR A 127 30.48 31.29 3.55
C TYR A 127 31.72 32.19 3.28
N PRO A 128 32.72 31.75 2.50
CA PRO A 128 33.99 32.49 2.33
C PRO A 128 33.85 33.93 1.86
N GLU A 129 32.86 34.21 1.00
CA GLU A 129 32.61 35.57 0.47
C GLU A 129 31.67 36.39 1.37
N ASP A 130 31.11 35.82 2.46
CA ASP A 130 30.25 36.57 3.40
C ASP A 130 31.04 37.24 4.51
N GLU A 131 31.80 38.29 4.10
CA GLU A 131 32.58 39.09 5.02
C GLU A 131 31.72 39.85 6.06
N GLU A 132 30.43 40.09 5.78
CA GLU A 132 29.51 40.72 6.72
C GLU A 132 29.21 39.79 7.89
N ALA A 133 28.88 38.53 7.63
CA ALA A 133 28.67 37.56 8.69
C ALA A 133 29.94 37.31 9.50
N PHE A 134 31.10 37.20 8.83
CA PHE A 134 32.39 37.08 9.53
C PHE A 134 32.64 38.22 10.52
N LYS A 135 32.45 39.50 10.10
CA LYS A 135 32.63 40.67 10.96
C LYS A 135 31.62 40.71 12.10
N LEU A 136 30.39 40.38 11.85
CA LEU A 136 29.39 40.30 12.92
C LEU A 136 29.79 39.30 14.00
N TRP A 137 30.24 38.09 13.64
CA TRP A 137 30.75 37.12 14.60
C TRP A 137 32.00 37.58 15.33
N ASN A 138 33.00 38.14 14.58
CA ASN A 138 34.29 38.48 15.16
C ASN A 138 34.28 39.79 15.94
N GLU A 139 33.76 40.89 15.34
CA GLU A 139 33.85 42.23 15.91
C GLU A 139 32.67 42.54 16.84
N LYS A 140 31.43 42.12 16.52
CA LYS A 140 30.24 42.46 17.31
C LYS A 140 30.00 41.45 18.43
N ILE A 141 30.03 40.18 18.12
CA ILE A 141 29.88 39.09 19.11
C ILE A 141 31.17 38.91 19.92
N GLY A 142 32.33 39.17 19.32
CA GLY A 142 33.63 39.00 19.93
C GLY A 142 34.14 37.54 19.88
N LEU A 143 33.65 36.73 18.96
CA LEU A 143 34.13 35.39 18.77
C LEU A 143 35.55 35.40 18.15
N PRO A 144 36.53 34.72 18.72
CA PRO A 144 37.92 34.70 18.18
C PRO A 144 37.92 34.15 16.73
N ALA A 145 38.75 34.77 15.87
CA ALA A 145 38.78 34.43 14.43
C ALA A 145 39.13 32.94 14.18
N GLU A 146 39.91 32.30 15.05
CA GLU A 146 40.23 30.88 14.98
C GLU A 146 39.04 29.95 15.25
N ARG A 147 37.93 30.47 15.77
CA ARG A 147 36.66 29.72 15.95
C ARG A 147 35.65 30.07 14.88
N ILE A 148 36.03 30.78 13.81
CA ILE A 148 35.21 31.11 12.66
C ILE A 148 35.84 30.43 11.43
N VAL A 149 35.25 29.34 10.96
CA VAL A 149 35.76 28.57 9.82
C VAL A 149 35.04 29.01 8.54
N LYS A 150 35.81 29.26 7.48
CA LYS A 150 35.23 29.60 6.16
C LYS A 150 35.09 28.34 5.33
N LEU A 151 33.87 28.02 4.93
CA LEU A 151 33.52 26.80 4.14
C LEU A 151 32.65 27.16 2.93
N GLU A 152 33.00 26.64 1.77
CA GLU A 152 32.20 26.80 0.52
C GLU A 152 30.80 26.20 0.67
N ASP A 153 30.64 25.17 1.46
CA ASP A 153 29.35 24.52 1.71
C ASP A 153 28.36 25.36 2.54
N ASN A 154 28.80 26.49 3.09
CA ASN A 154 27.95 27.49 3.77
C ASN A 154 27.16 28.38 2.79
N PHE A 155 26.74 27.80 1.66
CA PHE A 155 25.75 28.38 0.76
C PHE A 155 24.58 27.43 0.65
N TRP A 156 23.44 27.79 1.28
CA TRP A 156 22.27 26.93 1.34
C TRP A 156 21.46 27.06 0.05
N ASP A 157 21.32 25.95 -0.67
CA ASP A 157 20.60 25.83 -1.94
C ASP A 157 20.01 24.46 -2.09
N ILE A 158 18.68 24.39 -2.22
CA ILE A 158 17.91 23.14 -2.38
C ILE A 158 17.38 22.96 -3.81
N GLY A 159 17.91 23.70 -4.77
CA GLY A 159 17.40 23.80 -6.12
C GLY A 159 16.45 24.98 -6.28
N GLU A 160 15.46 24.89 -7.19
CA GLU A 160 14.59 26.02 -7.52
C GLU A 160 13.92 26.66 -6.29
N GLY A 161 14.23 27.92 -6.03
CA GLY A 161 13.63 28.70 -4.95
C GLY A 161 14.60 29.60 -4.17
N PRO A 162 14.18 30.10 -2.98
CA PRO A 162 14.98 30.95 -2.13
C PRO A 162 16.26 30.26 -1.66
N CYS A 163 17.40 30.96 -1.75
CA CYS A 163 18.72 30.48 -1.37
C CYS A 163 19.64 31.63 -0.92
N GLY A 164 20.80 31.28 -0.36
CA GLY A 164 21.80 32.26 0.03
C GLY A 164 22.87 31.71 0.94
N PRO A 165 23.90 32.56 1.29
CA PRO A 165 24.91 32.16 2.24
C PRO A 165 24.30 31.84 3.61
N CYS A 166 24.98 31.01 4.37
CA CYS A 166 24.55 30.64 5.72
C CYS A 166 25.74 30.65 6.70
N THR A 167 25.43 30.63 7.98
CA THR A 167 26.36 30.41 9.05
C THR A 167 25.82 29.33 9.99
N GLU A 168 26.66 28.37 10.30
CA GLU A 168 26.29 27.27 11.18
C GLU A 168 26.98 27.40 12.52
N ILE A 169 26.29 27.06 13.59
CA ILE A 169 26.81 27.16 14.96
C ILE A 169 27.05 25.76 15.48
N PHE A 170 28.27 25.50 15.93
CA PHE A 170 28.74 24.21 16.42
C PHE A 170 29.04 24.26 17.91
N TYR A 171 28.73 23.17 18.60
CA TYR A 171 29.10 22.97 20.01
C TYR A 171 30.21 21.92 20.10
N ASP A 172 31.36 22.29 20.72
CA ASP A 172 32.45 21.36 21.02
C ASP A 172 32.07 20.46 22.21
N ARG A 173 31.84 19.19 21.95
CA ARG A 173 31.50 18.18 22.95
C ARG A 173 32.71 17.73 23.78
N GLY A 174 33.93 18.11 23.37
CA GLY A 174 35.20 17.84 24.05
C GLY A 174 35.93 16.59 23.56
N GLU A 175 37.08 16.33 24.18
CA GLU A 175 38.08 15.34 23.75
C GLU A 175 37.55 13.90 23.73
N ALA A 176 36.50 13.58 24.50
CA ALA A 176 35.88 12.26 24.49
C ALA A 176 35.23 11.89 23.12
N TYR A 177 35.00 12.88 22.26
CA TYR A 177 34.36 12.71 20.96
C TYR A 177 35.31 12.85 19.75
N GLY A 178 36.58 13.06 20.01
CA GLY A 178 37.63 13.11 18.99
C GLY A 178 38.85 13.95 19.37
N ASP A 179 39.98 13.61 18.75
CA ASP A 179 41.27 14.29 18.97
C ASP A 179 41.45 15.37 17.89
N LEU A 180 41.80 16.60 18.29
CA LEU A 180 42.09 17.72 17.38
C LEU A 180 43.29 17.47 16.45
N SER A 181 44.05 16.40 16.61
CA SER A 181 45.09 16.01 15.67
C SER A 181 44.57 15.37 14.39
N ASP A 182 43.30 14.94 14.37
CA ASP A 182 42.64 14.43 13.17
C ASP A 182 42.31 15.58 12.21
N PRO A 183 42.67 15.51 10.92
CA PRO A 183 42.38 16.54 9.91
C PRO A 183 40.91 16.90 9.77
N GLU A 184 39.98 15.95 10.02
CA GLU A 184 38.51 16.17 9.95
C GLU A 184 37.92 16.76 11.23
N MET A 185 38.73 16.97 12.27
CA MET A 185 38.29 17.44 13.59
C MET A 185 38.22 18.97 13.68
N TYR A 186 37.34 19.56 12.89
CA TYR A 186 37.04 20.98 12.88
C TYR A 186 35.52 21.24 12.72
N PRO A 187 35.00 22.41 13.09
CA PRO A 187 33.58 22.77 12.85
C PRO A 187 33.22 22.71 11.37
N GLY A 188 32.27 21.86 11.03
CA GLY A 188 31.85 21.58 9.62
C GLY A 188 32.55 20.38 9.00
N GLY A 189 33.56 19.76 9.63
CA GLY A 189 34.13 18.48 9.20
C GLY A 189 33.26 17.29 9.62
N GLU A 190 33.51 16.14 9.01
CA GLU A 190 32.77 14.89 9.32
C GLU A 190 33.25 14.27 10.63
N ASN A 191 32.81 14.82 11.76
CA ASN A 191 33.20 14.35 13.09
C ASN A 191 32.04 14.36 14.09
N GLU A 192 32.25 13.75 15.25
CA GLU A 192 31.27 13.68 16.34
C GLU A 192 31.55 14.70 17.46
N ARG A 193 32.69 15.40 17.44
CA ARG A 193 33.08 16.36 18.45
C ARG A 193 32.39 17.71 18.25
N PHE A 194 32.44 18.26 17.04
CA PHE A 194 31.78 19.51 16.71
C PHE A 194 30.38 19.25 16.18
N LEU A 195 29.41 19.30 17.08
CA LEU A 195 28.01 19.06 16.74
C LEU A 195 27.36 20.36 16.27
N GLU A 196 26.92 20.39 15.00
CA GLU A 196 26.09 21.48 14.50
C GLU A 196 24.78 21.51 15.27
N VAL A 197 24.44 22.65 15.87
CA VAL A 197 23.21 22.85 16.64
C VAL A 197 22.23 23.77 15.94
N TRP A 198 22.71 24.72 15.13
CA TRP A 198 21.85 25.71 14.48
C TRP A 198 22.48 26.23 13.18
N ASN A 199 21.67 26.31 12.11
CA ASN A 199 22.00 26.91 10.84
C ASN A 199 21.17 28.21 10.63
N LEU A 200 21.82 29.32 10.35
CA LEU A 200 21.22 30.61 10.04
C LEU A 200 21.41 30.90 8.55
N VAL A 201 20.35 30.80 7.76
CA VAL A 201 20.39 31.05 6.30
C VAL A 201 19.94 32.46 6.00
N PHE A 202 20.77 33.17 5.23
CA PHE A 202 20.52 34.51 4.76
C PHE A 202 19.94 34.48 3.35
N SER A 203 18.64 34.16 3.24
CA SER A 203 17.95 34.03 1.95
C SER A 203 17.84 35.38 1.26
N GLN A 204 18.64 35.59 0.25
CA GLN A 204 18.71 36.85 -0.50
C GLN A 204 18.66 36.63 -2.01
N PHE A 205 18.74 35.39 -2.50
CA PHE A 205 18.68 35.03 -3.91
C PHE A 205 17.55 34.01 -4.16
N ASN A 206 17.13 33.97 -5.42
CA ASN A 206 16.28 32.92 -5.96
C ASN A 206 17.08 32.09 -6.97
N HIS A 207 17.18 30.80 -6.78
CA HIS A 207 17.70 29.85 -7.76
C HIS A 207 16.63 29.58 -8.82
N ASN A 208 16.87 29.99 -10.06
CA ASN A 208 15.93 29.84 -11.17
C ASN A 208 16.11 28.50 -11.88
N LYS A 209 15.10 28.08 -12.65
CA LYS A 209 15.12 26.81 -13.43
C LYS A 209 16.28 26.67 -14.41
N ASP A 210 16.84 27.79 -14.87
CA ASP A 210 17.97 27.83 -15.79
C ASP A 210 19.33 27.75 -15.08
N GLY A 211 19.33 27.60 -13.75
CA GLY A 211 20.55 27.58 -12.93
C GLY A 211 21.10 28.94 -12.59
N SER A 212 20.45 30.04 -12.94
CA SER A 212 20.87 31.40 -12.58
C SER A 212 20.34 31.82 -11.21
N TYR A 213 21.02 32.76 -10.56
CA TYR A 213 20.62 33.34 -9.29
C TYR A 213 20.15 34.78 -9.50
N THR A 214 18.94 35.09 -9.05
CA THR A 214 18.42 36.48 -9.06
C THR A 214 18.12 36.94 -7.64
N PRO A 215 18.32 38.26 -7.31
CA PRO A 215 17.97 38.76 -5.99
C PRO A 215 16.48 38.53 -5.67
N LEU A 216 16.17 38.13 -4.44
CA LEU A 216 14.80 38.11 -3.93
C LEU A 216 14.25 39.53 -3.78
N PRO A 217 12.93 39.74 -3.82
CA PRO A 217 12.31 41.05 -3.55
C PRO A 217 12.69 41.63 -2.19
N ASN A 218 12.81 40.76 -1.19
CA ASN A 218 13.24 41.09 0.16
C ASN A 218 14.37 40.15 0.61
N LYS A 219 15.23 40.65 1.49
CA LYS A 219 16.18 39.82 2.20
C LYS A 219 15.45 39.15 3.37
N ASN A 220 15.56 37.84 3.48
CA ASN A 220 14.84 37.07 4.45
C ASN A 220 15.81 36.29 5.35
N ILE A 221 15.37 35.96 6.55
CA ILE A 221 16.04 35.02 7.45
C ILE A 221 15.26 33.74 7.50
N ASP A 222 15.95 32.63 7.25
CA ASP A 222 15.51 31.27 7.45
C ASP A 222 16.48 30.60 8.41
N THR A 223 15.99 29.99 9.49
CA THR A 223 16.88 29.30 10.41
C THR A 223 16.34 27.92 10.77
N GLY A 224 17.26 27.00 11.07
CA GLY A 224 16.93 25.65 11.50
C GLY A 224 17.86 25.16 12.60
N ALA A 225 17.29 24.90 13.77
CA ALA A 225 17.99 24.31 14.90
C ALA A 225 17.39 22.94 15.26
N GLY A 226 18.24 21.95 15.46
CA GLY A 226 17.78 20.58 15.77
C GLY A 226 17.44 20.41 17.26
N LEU A 227 16.17 20.23 17.59
CA LEU A 227 15.73 20.02 18.98
C LEU A 227 16.44 18.83 19.63
N GLU A 228 16.56 17.70 18.92
CA GLU A 228 17.20 16.48 19.39
C GLU A 228 18.70 16.71 19.72
N ARG A 229 19.38 17.54 18.92
CA ARG A 229 20.79 17.91 19.13
C ARG A 229 20.95 18.78 20.38
N PHE A 230 20.11 19.80 20.58
CA PHE A 230 20.06 20.57 21.81
C PHE A 230 19.80 19.69 23.03
N ALA A 231 18.82 18.80 22.93
CA ALA A 231 18.46 17.90 24.01
C ALA A 231 19.66 17.02 24.43
N SER A 232 20.40 16.46 23.47
CA SER A 232 21.58 15.60 23.79
C SER A 232 22.65 16.35 24.53
N ILE A 233 22.95 17.60 24.15
CA ILE A 233 23.95 18.44 24.84
C ILE A 233 23.47 18.82 26.24
N LEU A 234 22.22 19.31 26.37
CA LEU A 234 21.68 19.83 27.63
C LEU A 234 21.37 18.72 28.65
N GLN A 235 21.13 17.51 28.17
CA GLN A 235 20.96 16.30 29.03
C GLN A 235 22.30 15.61 29.27
N ASN A 236 23.39 16.10 28.65
CA ASN A 236 24.74 15.55 28.78
C ASN A 236 24.79 14.05 28.50
N VAL A 237 24.24 13.66 27.34
CA VAL A 237 24.20 12.29 26.87
C VAL A 237 24.97 12.10 25.57
N ASP A 238 25.41 10.88 25.29
CA ASP A 238 26.30 10.58 24.17
C ASP A 238 25.63 10.63 22.80
N SER A 239 24.34 10.36 22.75
CA SER A 239 23.57 10.24 21.51
C SER A 239 22.20 10.90 21.66
N ASN A 240 21.64 11.37 20.57
CA ASN A 240 20.25 11.83 20.55
C ASN A 240 19.28 10.76 21.03
N PHE A 241 19.61 9.47 20.78
CA PHE A 241 18.81 8.33 21.24
C PHE A 241 18.80 8.15 22.77
N ASP A 242 19.74 8.78 23.49
CA ASP A 242 19.82 8.72 24.95
C ASP A 242 19.00 9.82 25.63
N THR A 243 18.34 10.68 24.84
CA THR A 243 17.51 11.79 25.34
C THR A 243 16.11 11.31 25.79
N ASP A 244 15.41 12.19 26.49
CA ASP A 244 14.02 12.00 26.92
C ASP A 244 13.02 11.84 25.76
N LEU A 245 13.41 12.16 24.52
CA LEU A 245 12.61 11.94 23.31
C LEU A 245 12.61 10.48 22.85
N PHE A 246 13.64 9.70 23.15
CA PHE A 246 13.82 8.35 22.65
C PHE A 246 13.85 7.29 23.75
N GLN A 247 14.44 7.62 24.90
CA GLN A 247 14.64 6.65 25.98
C GLN A 247 13.37 5.93 26.44
N PRO A 248 12.20 6.60 26.59
CA PRO A 248 10.99 5.88 26.97
C PRO A 248 10.57 4.81 25.94
N ILE A 249 10.78 5.09 24.64
CA ILE A 249 10.45 4.15 23.56
C ILE A 249 11.45 2.99 23.56
N ILE A 250 12.75 3.30 23.67
CA ILE A 250 13.83 2.29 23.74
C ILE A 250 13.62 1.36 24.94
N GLN A 251 13.33 1.90 26.12
CA GLN A 251 13.11 1.12 27.33
C GLN A 251 11.87 0.23 27.22
N LYS A 252 10.77 0.77 26.67
CA LYS A 252 9.54 0.00 26.44
C LYS A 252 9.78 -1.14 25.46
N THR A 253 10.50 -0.88 24.37
CA THR A 253 10.86 -1.90 23.38
C THR A 253 11.78 -2.97 23.98
N ALA A 254 12.77 -2.55 24.76
CA ALA A 254 13.68 -3.46 25.46
C ALA A 254 12.95 -4.36 26.46
N GLU A 255 11.97 -3.81 27.19
CA GLU A 255 11.10 -4.55 28.09
C GLU A 255 10.28 -5.62 27.34
N LEU A 256 9.66 -5.24 26.21
CA LEU A 256 8.88 -6.15 25.38
C LEU A 256 9.73 -7.30 24.81
N ALA A 257 10.97 -7.03 24.44
CA ALA A 257 11.91 -8.01 23.91
C ALA A 257 12.69 -8.79 24.99
N GLY A 258 12.61 -8.38 26.25
CA GLY A 258 13.37 -9.01 27.34
C GLY A 258 14.89 -8.78 27.25
N VAL A 259 15.31 -7.71 26.57
CA VAL A 259 16.73 -7.32 26.41
C VAL A 259 17.05 -6.05 27.21
N LYS A 260 18.35 -5.76 27.37
CA LYS A 260 18.78 -4.51 27.99
C LYS A 260 19.48 -3.61 26.98
N TYR A 261 19.15 -2.34 27.01
CA TYR A 261 19.86 -1.33 26.23
C TYR A 261 21.31 -1.20 26.75
N ASN A 262 22.26 -0.97 25.86
CA ASN A 262 23.71 -0.97 26.11
C ASN A 262 24.27 -2.37 26.47
N ALA A 263 23.62 -3.45 26.06
CA ALA A 263 24.11 -4.82 26.27
C ALA A 263 24.92 -5.36 25.09
N SER A 264 24.53 -5.05 23.85
CA SER A 264 25.29 -5.40 22.65
C SER A 264 25.02 -4.36 21.55
N LEU A 265 26.00 -4.18 20.65
CA LEU A 265 25.87 -3.24 19.52
C LEU A 265 24.67 -3.57 18.64
N GLU A 266 24.43 -4.85 18.36
CA GLU A 266 23.34 -5.31 17.50
C GLU A 266 21.97 -5.00 18.12
N SER A 267 21.77 -5.32 19.39
CA SER A 267 20.50 -5.00 20.08
C SER A 267 20.29 -3.50 20.22
N ASP A 268 21.35 -2.72 20.43
CA ASP A 268 21.26 -1.27 20.57
C ASP A 268 20.88 -0.59 19.24
N ILE A 269 21.46 -1.04 18.13
CA ILE A 269 21.06 -0.59 16.79
C ILE A 269 19.59 -0.89 16.56
N ALA A 270 19.15 -2.12 16.84
CA ALA A 270 17.76 -2.53 16.65
C ALA A 270 16.78 -1.67 17.49
N LEU A 271 17.08 -1.43 18.76
CA LEU A 271 16.27 -0.60 19.64
C LEU A 271 16.17 0.86 19.15
N LYS A 272 17.30 1.43 18.70
CA LYS A 272 17.37 2.80 18.16
C LYS A 272 16.56 2.93 16.86
N VAL A 273 16.71 1.98 15.94
CA VAL A 273 15.95 1.97 14.66
C VAL A 273 14.45 1.88 14.94
N ILE A 274 14.02 0.98 15.82
CA ILE A 274 12.61 0.85 16.19
C ILE A 274 12.08 2.16 16.77
N ALA A 275 12.84 2.80 17.70
CA ALA A 275 12.42 4.04 18.34
C ALA A 275 12.29 5.20 17.35
N ASP A 276 13.20 5.35 16.40
CA ASP A 276 13.14 6.36 15.35
C ASP A 276 11.94 6.11 14.42
N HIS A 277 11.83 4.90 13.91
CA HIS A 277 10.85 4.58 12.89
C HIS A 277 9.42 4.61 13.42
N VAL A 278 9.18 4.18 14.67
CA VAL A 278 7.83 4.28 15.26
C VAL A 278 7.40 5.74 15.45
N ARG A 279 8.32 6.65 15.83
CA ARG A 279 8.02 8.08 15.87
C ARG A 279 7.60 8.59 14.49
N THR A 280 8.39 8.29 13.48
CA THR A 280 8.14 8.73 12.09
C THR A 280 6.81 8.22 11.58
N VAL A 281 6.55 6.92 11.72
CA VAL A 281 5.30 6.29 11.27
C VAL A 281 4.09 6.86 12.00
N THR A 282 4.20 7.02 13.33
CA THR A 282 3.12 7.57 14.16
C THR A 282 2.71 8.97 13.70
N PHE A 283 3.68 9.88 13.50
CA PHE A 283 3.39 11.24 13.05
C PHE A 283 2.89 11.32 11.62
N ALA A 284 3.44 10.51 10.71
CA ALA A 284 3.00 10.48 9.32
C ALA A 284 1.55 9.95 9.19
N VAL A 285 1.20 8.91 9.95
CA VAL A 285 -0.17 8.36 9.99
C VAL A 285 -1.13 9.36 10.65
N ALA A 286 -0.71 10.05 11.71
CA ALA A 286 -1.50 11.12 12.34
C ALA A 286 -1.83 12.24 11.34
N ASP A 287 -0.91 12.55 10.42
CA ASP A 287 -1.08 13.52 9.33
C ASP A 287 -1.78 12.94 8.09
N GLY A 288 -2.28 11.70 8.14
CA GLY A 288 -3.16 11.10 7.14
C GLY A 288 -2.46 10.26 6.07
N VAL A 289 -1.16 9.91 6.23
CA VAL A 289 -0.45 9.05 5.28
C VAL A 289 -0.64 7.58 5.67
N LEU A 290 -1.14 6.78 4.74
CA LEU A 290 -1.30 5.33 4.94
C LEU A 290 -0.18 4.55 4.23
N PRO A 291 0.27 3.41 4.79
CA PRO A 291 1.20 2.51 4.12
C PRO A 291 0.67 2.07 2.75
N SER A 292 1.48 2.24 1.70
CA SER A 292 1.11 1.87 0.33
C SER A 292 2.33 1.42 -0.48
N ASN A 293 2.14 1.10 -1.77
CA ASN A 293 3.23 0.68 -2.65
C ASN A 293 3.95 1.83 -3.36
N GLU A 294 3.44 3.06 -3.27
CA GLU A 294 3.97 4.19 -4.02
C GLU A 294 3.99 5.47 -3.16
N GLY A 295 4.83 6.42 -3.55
CA GLY A 295 4.89 7.74 -2.97
C GLY A 295 5.19 7.76 -1.46
N ARG A 296 4.49 8.62 -0.73
CA ARG A 296 4.66 8.78 0.73
C ARG A 296 4.35 7.51 1.50
N GLY A 297 3.30 6.81 1.10
CA GLY A 297 2.88 5.57 1.75
C GLY A 297 3.90 4.45 1.62
N TYR A 298 4.66 4.39 0.53
CA TYR A 298 5.78 3.45 0.38
C TYR A 298 6.87 3.69 1.41
N ILE A 299 7.23 4.95 1.67
CA ILE A 299 8.24 5.28 2.66
C ILE A 299 7.79 4.87 4.06
N ILE A 300 6.54 5.16 4.43
CA ILE A 300 6.01 4.78 5.73
C ILE A 300 5.96 3.25 5.88
N ARG A 301 5.57 2.55 4.83
CA ARG A 301 5.61 1.08 4.79
C ARG A 301 7.03 0.55 4.93
N ARG A 302 8.01 1.14 4.25
CA ARG A 302 9.44 0.78 4.34
C ARG A 302 9.94 0.92 5.77
N LEU A 303 9.70 2.07 6.43
CA LEU A 303 10.12 2.31 7.81
C LEU A 303 9.46 1.33 8.78
N LEU A 304 8.16 1.09 8.64
CA LEU A 304 7.42 0.15 9.47
C LEU A 304 8.00 -1.27 9.33
N ARG A 305 8.18 -1.77 8.11
CA ARG A 305 8.73 -3.10 7.85
C ARG A 305 10.18 -3.23 8.32
N ARG A 306 10.96 -2.16 8.20
CA ARG A 306 12.33 -2.13 8.73
C ARG A 306 12.33 -2.23 10.26
N ALA A 307 11.46 -1.52 10.95
CA ALA A 307 11.30 -1.63 12.40
C ALA A 307 10.85 -3.04 12.83
N VAL A 308 9.90 -3.65 12.10
CA VAL A 308 9.44 -5.04 12.37
C VAL A 308 10.58 -6.05 12.18
N ARG A 309 11.40 -5.91 11.13
CA ARG A 309 12.58 -6.76 10.94
C ARG A 309 13.57 -6.65 12.11
N TYR A 310 13.85 -5.44 12.59
CA TYR A 310 14.69 -5.25 13.77
C TYR A 310 14.04 -5.79 15.06
N GLY A 311 12.71 -5.77 15.15
CA GLY A 311 11.98 -6.48 16.20
C GLY A 311 12.25 -7.98 16.16
N LYS A 312 12.31 -8.59 14.98
CA LYS A 312 12.66 -10.00 14.81
C LYS A 312 14.10 -10.30 15.28
N VAL A 313 15.07 -9.41 15.02
CA VAL A 313 16.43 -9.50 15.54
C VAL A 313 16.44 -9.52 17.07
N LEU A 314 15.54 -8.78 17.71
CA LEU A 314 15.37 -8.78 19.17
C LEU A 314 14.56 -9.96 19.72
N GLY A 315 14.08 -10.87 18.86
CA GLY A 315 13.28 -12.04 19.25
C GLY A 315 11.78 -11.75 19.37
N LEU A 316 11.29 -10.65 18.85
CA LEU A 316 9.86 -10.31 18.82
C LEU A 316 9.19 -10.98 17.60
N ASP A 317 8.43 -12.05 17.85
CA ASP A 317 7.78 -12.87 16.83
C ASP A 317 6.31 -12.52 16.61
N ARG A 318 5.81 -11.48 17.25
CA ARG A 318 4.41 -11.01 17.18
C ARG A 318 4.37 -9.51 16.97
N PRO A 319 3.28 -8.97 16.41
CA PRO A 319 3.06 -7.54 16.31
C PRO A 319 3.26 -6.85 17.67
N PHE A 320 4.04 -5.79 17.69
CA PHE A 320 4.42 -5.06 18.92
C PHE A 320 4.49 -3.55 18.69
N LEU A 321 4.81 -3.13 17.45
CA LEU A 321 5.15 -1.74 17.14
C LEU A 321 3.97 -0.80 17.43
N TYR A 322 2.73 -1.26 17.16
CA TYR A 322 1.52 -0.49 17.47
C TYR A 322 1.43 -0.12 18.95
N SER A 323 1.92 -0.96 19.87
CA SER A 323 1.87 -0.71 21.31
C SER A 323 2.81 0.41 21.78
N LEU A 324 3.73 0.84 20.92
CA LEU A 324 4.66 1.94 21.20
C LEU A 324 4.06 3.32 20.86
N VAL A 325 2.94 3.37 20.13
CA VAL A 325 2.25 4.61 19.75
C VAL A 325 1.82 5.42 20.96
N GLU A 326 1.32 4.75 21.99
CA GLU A 326 1.00 5.38 23.29
C GLU A 326 2.20 6.10 23.88
N THR A 327 3.36 5.45 23.91
CA THR A 327 4.59 6.03 24.44
C THR A 327 5.03 7.25 23.65
N VAL A 328 4.89 7.23 22.30
CA VAL A 328 5.15 8.41 21.47
C VAL A 328 4.18 9.55 21.82
N GLY A 329 2.91 9.24 22.01
CA GLY A 329 1.89 10.19 22.44
C GLY A 329 2.18 10.82 23.81
N ASP A 330 2.64 10.04 24.77
CA ASP A 330 3.04 10.50 26.11
C ASP A 330 4.22 11.50 26.08
N ILE A 331 5.19 11.26 25.17
CA ILE A 331 6.37 12.13 25.03
C ILE A 331 6.01 13.45 24.33
N MET A 332 5.21 13.39 23.26
CA MET A 332 5.08 14.50 22.32
C MET A 332 3.67 15.06 22.21
N GLY A 333 2.66 14.39 22.76
CA GLY A 333 1.24 14.72 22.61
C GLY A 333 0.83 16.08 23.17
N VAL A 334 1.55 16.60 24.15
CA VAL A 334 1.28 17.95 24.72
C VAL A 334 1.43 19.04 23.65
N TYR A 335 2.43 18.91 22.78
CA TYR A 335 2.67 19.86 21.68
C TYR A 335 1.96 19.43 20.39
N TYR A 336 1.78 18.13 20.18
CA TYR A 336 1.14 17.54 19.01
C TYR A 336 -0.10 16.72 19.40
N PRO A 337 -1.22 17.36 19.79
CA PRO A 337 -2.39 16.67 20.33
C PRO A 337 -3.04 15.68 19.34
N ASN A 338 -2.87 15.91 18.03
CA ASN A 338 -3.42 15.04 17.00
C ASN A 338 -2.90 13.59 17.08
N VAL A 339 -1.72 13.36 17.65
CA VAL A 339 -1.17 11.99 17.84
C VAL A 339 -1.98 11.26 18.91
N VAL A 340 -2.36 11.96 19.98
CA VAL A 340 -3.19 11.40 21.07
C VAL A 340 -4.65 11.23 20.63
N GLU A 341 -5.21 12.25 19.97
CA GLU A 341 -6.59 12.23 19.46
C GLU A 341 -6.83 11.09 18.46
N LYS A 342 -5.85 10.77 17.62
CA LYS A 342 -5.93 9.71 16.59
C LYS A 342 -5.26 8.40 16.99
N ARG A 343 -4.92 8.21 18.25
CA ARG A 343 -4.14 7.07 18.74
C ARG A 343 -4.69 5.73 18.27
N GLU A 344 -5.96 5.45 18.50
CA GLU A 344 -6.60 4.17 18.14
C GLU A 344 -6.52 3.90 16.63
N PHE A 345 -6.69 4.95 15.82
CA PHE A 345 -6.55 4.86 14.38
C PHE A 345 -5.10 4.53 13.98
N ILE A 346 -4.12 5.22 14.57
CA ILE A 346 -2.69 5.00 14.29
C ILE A 346 -2.29 3.58 14.68
N GLU A 347 -2.67 3.13 15.87
CA GLU A 347 -2.42 1.77 16.35
C GLU A 347 -3.01 0.72 15.40
N LYS A 348 -4.22 0.90 14.92
CA LYS A 348 -4.90 -0.02 13.99
C LYS A 348 -4.20 -0.07 12.63
N VAL A 349 -3.76 1.08 12.09
CA VAL A 349 -3.00 1.14 10.82
C VAL A 349 -1.69 0.39 10.94
N ILE A 350 -0.93 0.65 12.02
CA ILE A 350 0.37 0.01 12.26
C ILE A 350 0.19 -1.49 12.47
N SER A 351 -0.71 -1.91 13.37
CA SER A 351 -0.98 -3.32 13.65
C SER A 351 -1.37 -4.11 12.39
N THR A 352 -2.24 -3.55 11.55
CA THR A 352 -2.69 -4.22 10.32
C THR A 352 -1.54 -4.44 9.32
N GLU A 353 -0.66 -3.45 9.12
CA GLU A 353 0.50 -3.61 8.21
C GLU A 353 1.56 -4.52 8.82
N GLU A 354 1.74 -4.46 10.14
CA GLU A 354 2.65 -5.30 10.90
C GLU A 354 2.22 -6.78 10.82
N GLU A 355 0.95 -7.09 11.06
CA GLU A 355 0.37 -8.44 10.93
C GLU A 355 0.60 -9.03 9.54
N ARG A 356 0.26 -8.27 8.49
CA ARG A 356 0.48 -8.68 7.10
C ARG A 356 1.94 -8.95 6.76
N PHE A 357 2.84 -8.17 7.33
CA PHE A 357 4.27 -8.38 7.08
C PHE A 357 4.80 -9.57 7.87
N HIS A 358 4.32 -9.81 9.08
CA HIS A 358 4.68 -11.01 9.84
C HIS A 358 4.29 -12.31 9.13
N GLU A 359 3.17 -12.36 8.40
CA GLU A 359 2.74 -13.52 7.61
C GLU A 359 3.79 -13.92 6.55
N THR A 360 4.48 -12.95 5.95
CA THR A 360 5.43 -13.19 4.86
C THR A 360 6.90 -13.02 5.28
N LEU A 361 7.17 -12.41 6.42
CA LEU A 361 8.52 -12.06 6.88
C LEU A 361 9.40 -13.31 7.09
N SER A 362 8.87 -14.34 7.75
CA SER A 362 9.62 -15.56 8.04
C SER A 362 10.01 -16.31 6.77
N ASP A 363 9.09 -16.41 5.81
CA ASP A 363 9.32 -17.05 4.52
C ASP A 363 10.31 -16.22 3.69
N GLY A 364 10.15 -14.89 3.68
CA GLY A 364 11.06 -13.97 2.99
C GLY A 364 12.48 -14.02 3.52
N LEU A 365 12.65 -14.05 4.84
CA LEU A 365 13.97 -14.20 5.49
C LEU A 365 14.62 -15.56 5.19
N ALA A 366 13.85 -16.65 5.24
CA ALA A 366 14.38 -17.99 4.93
C ALA A 366 14.87 -18.09 3.47
N ILE A 367 14.11 -17.51 2.54
CA ILE A 367 14.50 -17.45 1.12
C ILE A 367 15.75 -16.58 0.93
N LEU A 368 15.79 -15.43 1.61
CA LEU A 368 16.92 -14.51 1.53
C LEU A 368 18.20 -15.14 2.09
N GLU A 369 18.10 -15.90 3.19
CA GLU A 369 19.19 -16.66 3.76
C GLU A 369 19.72 -17.75 2.78
N GLU A 370 18.80 -18.47 2.12
CA GLU A 370 19.17 -19.49 1.13
C GLU A 370 19.87 -18.87 -0.08
N ILE A 371 19.32 -17.78 -0.65
CA ILE A 371 19.91 -17.05 -1.77
C ILE A 371 21.30 -16.51 -1.39
N SER A 372 21.42 -15.93 -0.20
CA SER A 372 22.68 -15.38 0.31
C SER A 372 23.75 -16.47 0.44
N LYS A 373 23.38 -17.63 0.97
CA LYS A 373 24.26 -18.79 1.09
C LYS A 373 24.71 -19.29 -0.30
N GLN A 374 23.80 -19.38 -1.25
CA GLN A 374 24.12 -19.79 -2.62
C GLN A 374 25.07 -18.78 -3.30
N ALA A 375 24.87 -17.47 -3.13
CA ALA A 375 25.75 -16.43 -3.63
C ALA A 375 27.19 -16.55 -3.05
N LEU A 376 27.30 -16.81 -1.76
CA LEU A 376 28.57 -17.02 -1.08
C LEU A 376 29.27 -18.29 -1.55
N GLU A 377 28.56 -19.41 -1.70
CA GLU A 377 29.08 -20.69 -2.20
C GLU A 377 29.55 -20.58 -3.67
N GLN A 378 28.85 -19.81 -4.49
CA GLN A 378 29.23 -19.53 -5.87
C GLN A 378 30.32 -18.47 -6.01
N GLY A 379 30.68 -17.78 -4.94
CA GLY A 379 31.71 -16.72 -4.93
C GLY A 379 31.31 -15.43 -5.64
N THR A 380 30.03 -15.25 -5.97
CA THR A 380 29.51 -14.06 -6.68
C THR A 380 29.45 -12.82 -5.77
N LYS A 381 29.30 -13.00 -4.46
CA LYS A 381 29.09 -11.94 -3.44
C LYS A 381 27.97 -10.94 -3.80
N GLN A 382 27.06 -11.35 -4.69
CA GLN A 382 25.96 -10.51 -5.14
C GLN A 382 24.68 -11.33 -5.23
N ILE A 383 23.58 -10.79 -4.66
CA ILE A 383 22.23 -11.33 -4.82
C ILE A 383 21.68 -10.84 -6.16
N GLY A 384 21.12 -11.74 -6.97
CA GLY A 384 20.58 -11.42 -8.29
C GLY A 384 19.35 -10.51 -8.22
N GLY A 385 19.21 -9.60 -9.20
CA GLY A 385 18.09 -8.66 -9.26
C GLY A 385 16.72 -9.34 -9.39
N SER A 386 16.65 -10.48 -10.11
CA SER A 386 15.42 -11.29 -10.23
C SER A 386 14.98 -11.92 -8.90
N ASP A 387 15.94 -12.33 -8.06
CA ASP A 387 15.66 -12.89 -6.75
C ASP A 387 15.19 -11.80 -5.78
N ALA A 388 15.86 -10.64 -5.81
CA ALA A 388 15.43 -9.45 -5.06
C ALA A 388 14.02 -8.98 -5.49
N PHE A 389 13.71 -9.04 -6.80
CA PHE A 389 12.38 -8.72 -7.31
C PHE A 389 11.32 -9.72 -6.83
N LYS A 390 11.63 -11.00 -6.80
CA LYS A 390 10.72 -12.04 -6.29
C LYS A 390 10.43 -11.83 -4.80
N LEU A 391 11.43 -11.48 -4.00
CA LEU A 391 11.25 -11.11 -2.59
C LEU A 391 10.33 -9.90 -2.45
N TYR A 392 10.49 -8.89 -3.29
CA TYR A 392 9.65 -7.68 -3.29
C TYR A 392 8.21 -7.96 -3.72
N ASP A 393 8.02 -8.62 -4.87
CA ASP A 393 6.71 -8.79 -5.52
C ASP A 393 5.83 -9.83 -4.81
N THR A 394 6.42 -10.96 -4.41
CA THR A 394 5.69 -12.11 -3.85
C THR A 394 5.59 -12.03 -2.32
N TYR A 395 6.69 -11.68 -1.66
CA TYR A 395 6.78 -11.70 -0.19
C TYR A 395 6.63 -10.30 0.43
N GLY A 396 6.52 -9.27 -0.40
CA GLY A 396 6.41 -7.89 0.07
C GLY A 396 7.64 -7.43 0.85
N PHE A 397 8.81 -8.02 0.58
CA PHE A 397 10.08 -7.69 1.23
C PHE A 397 10.69 -6.49 0.49
N PRO A 398 10.73 -5.29 1.07
CA PRO A 398 11.27 -4.12 0.38
C PRO A 398 12.70 -4.34 -0.09
N PHE A 399 13.05 -3.80 -1.26
CA PHE A 399 14.39 -3.94 -1.83
C PHE A 399 15.49 -3.52 -0.86
N ASP A 400 15.29 -2.41 -0.16
CA ASP A 400 16.24 -1.89 0.82
C ASP A 400 16.48 -2.83 2.01
N LEU A 401 15.45 -3.59 2.43
CA LEU A 401 15.65 -4.63 3.46
C LEU A 401 16.50 -5.80 2.94
N THR A 402 16.42 -6.08 1.64
CA THR A 402 17.31 -7.04 0.98
C THR A 402 18.74 -6.49 0.93
N GLU A 403 18.92 -5.19 0.62
CA GLU A 403 20.22 -4.52 0.65
C GLU A 403 20.81 -4.49 2.08
N ASP A 404 20.03 -4.09 3.09
CA ASP A 404 20.46 -4.08 4.50
C ASP A 404 20.94 -5.47 4.94
N TYR A 405 20.15 -6.50 4.66
CA TYR A 405 20.51 -7.88 4.97
C TYR A 405 21.78 -8.33 4.23
N ALA A 406 21.87 -8.04 2.95
CA ALA A 406 23.03 -8.37 2.12
C ALA A 406 24.32 -7.71 2.65
N ALA A 407 24.25 -6.42 3.00
CA ALA A 407 25.38 -5.67 3.55
C ALA A 407 25.85 -6.24 4.91
N GLU A 408 24.93 -6.64 5.79
CA GLU A 408 25.23 -7.30 7.08
C GLU A 408 26.02 -8.62 6.88
N HIS A 409 25.82 -9.30 5.73
CA HIS A 409 26.48 -10.56 5.40
C HIS A 409 27.63 -10.41 4.38
N GLY A 410 28.07 -9.18 4.09
CA GLY A 410 29.17 -8.89 3.16
C GLY A 410 28.83 -9.16 1.71
N LEU A 411 27.56 -9.06 1.35
CA LEU A 411 27.01 -9.19 0.00
C LEU A 411 26.53 -7.84 -0.55
N THR A 412 26.34 -7.75 -1.86
CA THR A 412 25.64 -6.66 -2.56
C THR A 412 24.39 -7.19 -3.24
N VAL A 413 23.53 -6.29 -3.73
CA VAL A 413 22.33 -6.66 -4.50
C VAL A 413 22.41 -6.05 -5.90
N ASP A 414 22.01 -6.79 -6.92
CA ASP A 414 21.92 -6.32 -8.32
C ASP A 414 20.70 -5.40 -8.48
N ARG A 415 20.94 -4.09 -8.30
CA ARG A 415 19.89 -3.04 -8.43
C ARG A 415 19.43 -2.91 -9.88
N GLU A 416 20.33 -2.97 -10.86
CA GLU A 416 19.96 -2.81 -12.26
C GLU A 416 19.03 -3.94 -12.73
N GLY A 417 19.33 -5.18 -12.35
CA GLY A 417 18.47 -6.32 -12.63
C GLY A 417 17.12 -6.25 -11.93
N PHE A 418 17.07 -5.72 -10.71
CA PHE A 418 15.82 -5.47 -10.00
C PHE A 418 14.97 -4.40 -10.70
N ASP A 419 15.56 -3.27 -11.07
CA ASP A 419 14.87 -2.17 -11.75
C ASP A 419 14.33 -2.61 -13.12
N ALA A 420 15.08 -3.45 -13.85
CA ALA A 420 14.63 -4.04 -15.11
C ALA A 420 13.39 -4.93 -14.91
N ALA A 421 13.38 -5.79 -13.89
CA ALA A 421 12.24 -6.65 -13.58
C ALA A 421 11.01 -5.83 -13.14
N MET A 422 11.21 -4.77 -12.37
CA MET A 422 10.17 -3.81 -11.99
C MET A 422 9.57 -3.10 -13.21
N GLN A 423 10.40 -2.69 -14.15
CA GLN A 423 9.93 -2.05 -15.38
C GLN A 423 9.12 -3.02 -16.23
N GLU A 424 9.56 -4.26 -16.38
CA GLU A 424 8.80 -5.30 -17.12
C GLU A 424 7.43 -5.55 -16.50
N GLN A 425 7.33 -5.59 -15.16
CA GLN A 425 6.04 -5.71 -14.47
C GLN A 425 5.12 -4.51 -14.76
N ARG A 426 5.67 -3.29 -14.70
CA ARG A 426 4.91 -2.06 -15.01
C ARG A 426 4.41 -2.06 -16.45
N ASP A 427 5.23 -2.51 -17.38
CA ASP A 427 4.85 -2.55 -18.80
C ASP A 427 3.79 -3.63 -19.06
N ARG A 428 3.88 -4.80 -18.40
CA ARG A 428 2.81 -5.82 -18.42
C ARG A 428 1.49 -5.26 -17.83
N ALA A 429 1.55 -4.55 -16.73
CA ALA A 429 0.37 -3.92 -16.14
C ALA A 429 -0.22 -2.81 -17.01
N ARG A 430 0.61 -2.02 -17.72
CA ARG A 430 0.18 -1.03 -18.70
C ARG A 430 -0.45 -1.66 -19.93
N ALA A 431 0.14 -2.72 -20.47
CA ALA A 431 -0.40 -3.46 -21.61
C ALA A 431 -1.78 -4.05 -21.30
N ALA A 432 -1.94 -4.66 -20.13
CA ALA A 432 -3.23 -5.17 -19.66
C ALA A 432 -4.30 -4.07 -19.49
N ARG A 433 -3.88 -2.83 -19.14
CA ARG A 433 -4.79 -1.67 -19.09
C ARG A 433 -5.12 -1.11 -20.47
N GLN A 434 -4.21 -1.20 -21.45
CA GLN A 434 -4.45 -0.74 -22.83
C GLN A 434 -5.44 -1.65 -23.59
N GLU A 435 -5.49 -2.94 -23.28
CA GLU A 435 -6.52 -3.86 -23.83
C GLU A 435 -7.92 -3.54 -23.29
N SER A 436 -8.06 -2.81 -22.19
CA SER A 436 -9.32 -2.37 -21.58
C SER A 436 -9.81 -0.99 -22.03
N GLY A 437 -9.32 -0.45 -23.16
CA GLY A 437 -10.03 0.61 -23.90
C GLY A 437 -9.74 2.07 -23.51
N GLY A 438 -8.53 2.38 -23.09
CA GLY A 438 -8.08 3.80 -22.97
C GLY A 438 -7.47 4.30 -24.28
N MET A 439 -8.25 5.07 -25.06
CA MET A 439 -7.82 5.57 -26.37
C MET A 439 -6.76 6.68 -26.25
N LYS A 440 -5.66 6.52 -27.00
CA LYS A 440 -4.62 7.55 -27.15
C LYS A 440 -5.17 8.78 -27.87
N VAL A 441 -5.34 9.89 -27.17
CA VAL A 441 -5.48 11.22 -27.79
C VAL A 441 -4.17 11.98 -27.57
N GLN A 442 -3.15 11.66 -28.32
CA GLN A 442 -1.94 12.47 -28.41
C GLN A 442 -1.42 12.46 -29.85
N GLY A 443 -1.70 13.56 -30.57
CA GLY A 443 -1.20 13.82 -31.89
C GLY A 443 -2.22 13.49 -33.00
N GLY A 444 -2.74 14.52 -33.65
CA GLY A 444 -3.67 14.40 -34.77
C GLY A 444 -4.24 15.78 -35.13
N VAL A 445 -5.11 15.82 -36.08
CA VAL A 445 -5.77 17.04 -36.61
C VAL A 445 -6.44 17.90 -35.53
N LEU A 446 -6.73 17.32 -34.35
CA LEU A 446 -7.35 18.00 -33.21
C LEU A 446 -6.37 18.76 -32.30
N SER A 447 -5.05 18.59 -32.43
CA SER A 447 -4.07 19.27 -31.55
C SER A 447 -4.06 20.79 -31.73
N ASP A 448 -4.30 21.28 -32.94
CA ASP A 448 -4.33 22.70 -33.29
C ASP A 448 -5.75 23.26 -33.49
N TYR A 449 -6.77 22.43 -33.23
CA TYR A 449 -8.15 22.76 -33.46
C TYR A 449 -8.73 23.60 -32.31
N THR A 450 -9.14 24.84 -32.59
CA THR A 450 -9.53 25.84 -31.57
C THR A 450 -11.03 26.23 -31.62
N VAL A 451 -11.84 25.59 -32.49
CA VAL A 451 -13.29 25.92 -32.59
C VAL A 451 -13.96 25.55 -31.26
N LYS A 452 -14.81 26.42 -30.75
CA LYS A 452 -15.54 26.23 -29.49
C LYS A 452 -16.72 25.25 -29.70
N SER A 453 -16.97 24.41 -28.69
CA SER A 453 -18.13 23.55 -28.54
C SER A 453 -18.76 23.84 -27.18
N GLU A 454 -20.03 24.24 -27.14
CA GLU A 454 -20.74 24.56 -25.90
C GLU A 454 -21.49 23.34 -25.39
N PHE A 455 -21.28 22.99 -24.10
CA PHE A 455 -21.99 21.91 -23.43
C PHE A 455 -23.23 22.44 -22.70
N VAL A 456 -24.42 21.98 -23.09
CA VAL A 456 -25.71 22.35 -22.46
C VAL A 456 -26.38 21.18 -21.74
N GLY A 457 -25.74 20.00 -21.73
CA GLY A 457 -26.31 18.74 -21.29
C GLY A 457 -26.51 18.57 -19.77
N TYR A 458 -26.30 19.62 -18.96
CA TYR A 458 -26.76 19.60 -17.56
C TYR A 458 -28.26 19.81 -17.44
N ASN A 459 -28.86 20.57 -18.34
CA ASN A 459 -30.27 20.94 -18.32
C ASN A 459 -31.06 20.30 -19.48
N ASP A 460 -30.42 20.15 -20.63
CA ASP A 460 -31.06 19.73 -21.86
C ASP A 460 -30.45 18.41 -22.35
N THR A 461 -31.28 17.39 -22.56
CA THR A 461 -30.87 16.10 -23.16
C THR A 461 -31.15 16.04 -24.68
N VAL A 462 -31.77 17.08 -25.21
CA VAL A 462 -32.08 17.21 -26.63
C VAL A 462 -31.84 18.66 -27.06
N THR A 463 -31.07 18.88 -28.14
CA THR A 463 -30.83 20.20 -28.68
C THR A 463 -30.69 20.19 -30.21
N GLU A 464 -30.97 21.30 -30.87
CA GLU A 464 -30.58 21.51 -32.26
C GLU A 464 -29.13 21.97 -32.30
N SER A 465 -28.28 21.25 -33.04
CA SER A 465 -26.84 21.43 -33.08
C SER A 465 -26.37 21.48 -34.53
N LYS A 466 -25.40 22.36 -34.80
CA LYS A 466 -24.77 22.44 -36.12
C LYS A 466 -23.49 21.60 -36.13
N ILE A 467 -23.30 20.83 -37.19
CA ILE A 467 -22.07 20.08 -37.41
C ILE A 467 -20.98 21.05 -37.84
N VAL A 468 -19.95 21.17 -37.05
CA VAL A 468 -18.84 22.09 -37.29
C VAL A 468 -17.68 21.37 -37.98
N THR A 469 -17.40 20.14 -37.63
CA THR A 469 -16.28 19.36 -38.19
C THR A 469 -16.62 17.88 -38.23
N ILE A 470 -16.21 17.23 -39.31
CA ILE A 470 -16.23 15.76 -39.46
C ILE A 470 -14.81 15.29 -39.74
N ILE A 471 -14.35 14.28 -39.02
CA ILE A 471 -13.03 13.65 -39.15
C ILE A 471 -13.25 12.16 -39.44
N VAL A 472 -12.66 11.67 -40.52
CA VAL A 472 -12.63 10.27 -40.90
C VAL A 472 -11.18 9.89 -41.16
N ASP A 473 -10.69 8.80 -40.55
CA ASP A 473 -9.32 8.31 -40.69
C ASP A 473 -8.25 9.41 -40.48
N ASP A 474 -8.40 10.20 -39.39
CA ASP A 474 -7.55 11.32 -38.99
C ASP A 474 -7.48 12.48 -40.03
N ALA A 475 -8.41 12.56 -40.97
CA ALA A 475 -8.51 13.66 -41.93
C ALA A 475 -9.85 14.40 -41.79
N MET A 476 -9.84 15.75 -41.88
CA MET A 476 -11.05 16.56 -41.94
C MET A 476 -11.73 16.34 -43.31
N VAL A 477 -13.03 16.06 -43.26
CA VAL A 477 -13.84 15.83 -44.45
C VAL A 477 -15.14 16.64 -44.39
N ASP A 478 -15.72 16.97 -45.55
CA ASP A 478 -16.99 17.70 -45.59
C ASP A 478 -18.20 16.78 -45.43
N ILE A 479 -18.06 15.49 -45.74
CA ILE A 479 -19.15 14.52 -45.76
C ILE A 479 -18.68 13.15 -45.24
N ALA A 480 -19.53 12.52 -44.42
CA ALA A 480 -19.40 11.10 -44.05
C ALA A 480 -20.63 10.33 -44.48
N GLY A 481 -20.45 9.20 -45.18
CA GLY A 481 -21.54 8.38 -45.77
C GLY A 481 -22.02 7.26 -44.85
N GLU A 482 -23.08 6.59 -45.25
CA GLU A 482 -23.66 5.44 -44.55
C GLU A 482 -22.65 4.33 -44.32
N GLY A 483 -22.62 3.77 -43.08
CA GLY A 483 -21.72 2.73 -42.62
C GLY A 483 -20.34 3.24 -42.20
N GLN A 484 -20.02 4.53 -42.35
CA GLN A 484 -18.74 5.10 -41.91
C GLN A 484 -18.74 5.46 -40.44
N SER A 485 -17.62 5.16 -39.78
CA SER A 485 -17.30 5.69 -38.46
C SER A 485 -16.58 7.02 -38.62
N ALA A 486 -16.96 8.01 -37.82
CA ALA A 486 -16.38 9.35 -37.86
C ALA A 486 -16.27 9.96 -36.47
N GLN A 487 -15.47 11.03 -36.37
CA GLN A 487 -15.48 11.92 -35.21
C GLN A 487 -16.13 13.23 -35.60
N VAL A 488 -17.07 13.71 -34.80
CA VAL A 488 -17.89 14.89 -35.13
C VAL A 488 -17.79 15.90 -33.98
N VAL A 489 -17.57 17.16 -34.35
CA VAL A 489 -17.66 18.28 -33.41
C VAL A 489 -18.95 19.08 -33.74
N LEU A 490 -19.74 19.33 -32.68
CA LEU A 490 -20.94 20.15 -32.74
C LEU A 490 -20.66 21.53 -32.12
N ASP A 491 -21.35 22.57 -32.59
CA ASP A 491 -21.30 23.92 -32.01
C ASP A 491 -21.87 23.93 -30.58
N VAL A 492 -22.99 23.27 -30.38
CA VAL A 492 -23.67 23.04 -29.09
C VAL A 492 -23.95 21.56 -28.92
N THR A 493 -23.74 21.02 -27.76
CA THR A 493 -23.95 19.59 -27.49
C THR A 493 -24.64 19.32 -26.16
N PRO A 494 -25.65 18.41 -26.11
CA PRO A 494 -26.22 17.93 -24.87
C PRO A 494 -25.49 16.71 -24.34
N PHE A 495 -24.50 16.16 -25.04
CA PHE A 495 -23.78 14.95 -24.70
C PHE A 495 -22.61 15.24 -23.72
N TYR A 496 -22.59 14.55 -22.62
CA TYR A 496 -21.51 14.59 -21.64
C TYR A 496 -20.30 13.81 -22.16
N ALA A 497 -19.13 14.42 -22.22
CA ALA A 497 -17.88 13.75 -22.54
C ALA A 497 -17.28 13.10 -21.30
N GLU A 498 -16.67 11.93 -21.45
CA GLU A 498 -16.03 11.20 -20.36
C GLU A 498 -15.10 12.09 -19.53
N SER A 499 -15.38 12.18 -18.23
CA SER A 499 -14.62 13.00 -17.28
C SER A 499 -14.97 12.63 -15.84
N GLY A 500 -14.00 12.77 -14.91
CA GLY A 500 -14.25 12.60 -13.48
C GLY A 500 -14.77 11.21 -13.07
N GLY A 501 -14.47 10.18 -13.88
CA GLY A 501 -14.94 8.81 -13.64
C GLY A 501 -16.34 8.51 -14.16
N GLN A 502 -17.09 9.51 -14.67
CA GLN A 502 -18.35 9.30 -15.37
C GLN A 502 -18.08 8.99 -16.85
N VAL A 503 -18.64 7.87 -17.35
CA VAL A 503 -18.58 7.53 -18.78
C VAL A 503 -19.31 8.56 -19.63
N SER A 504 -18.95 8.63 -20.92
CA SER A 504 -19.61 9.52 -21.88
C SER A 504 -21.04 9.05 -22.21
N ASP A 505 -21.85 10.00 -22.63
CA ASP A 505 -23.20 9.69 -23.13
C ASP A 505 -23.17 8.97 -24.47
N GLN A 506 -24.29 8.31 -24.73
CA GLN A 506 -24.65 7.71 -26.01
C GLN A 506 -25.97 8.29 -26.49
N GLY A 507 -26.28 8.13 -27.79
CA GLY A 507 -27.55 8.57 -28.33
C GLY A 507 -27.53 8.69 -29.84
N LEU A 508 -28.29 9.63 -30.38
CA LEU A 508 -28.50 9.81 -31.82
C LEU A 508 -28.35 11.26 -32.26
N LEU A 509 -27.82 11.46 -33.49
CA LEU A 509 -27.97 12.72 -34.24
C LEU A 509 -28.91 12.46 -35.37
N ARG A 510 -29.97 13.24 -35.48
CA ARG A 510 -31.00 13.12 -36.54
C ARG A 510 -31.13 14.43 -37.28
N GLY A 511 -31.05 14.38 -38.61
CA GLY A 511 -31.25 15.53 -39.48
C GLY A 511 -31.79 15.09 -40.83
N GLY A 512 -32.82 15.72 -41.36
CA GLY A 512 -33.38 15.44 -42.69
C GLY A 512 -33.55 13.93 -42.96
N SER A 513 -32.67 13.38 -43.79
CA SER A 513 -32.61 11.96 -44.12
C SER A 513 -31.45 11.21 -43.40
N VAL A 514 -30.68 11.87 -42.52
CA VAL A 514 -29.53 11.29 -41.87
C VAL A 514 -29.85 10.82 -40.45
N THR A 515 -29.37 9.63 -40.11
CA THR A 515 -29.39 9.10 -38.76
C THR A 515 -27.98 8.63 -38.39
N VAL A 516 -27.45 9.15 -37.28
CA VAL A 516 -26.09 8.88 -36.81
C VAL A 516 -26.13 8.43 -35.36
N LYS A 517 -25.53 7.31 -35.10
CA LYS A 517 -25.39 6.79 -33.72
C LYS A 517 -24.17 7.39 -33.06
N VAL A 518 -24.35 7.97 -31.87
CA VAL A 518 -23.27 8.43 -31.01
C VAL A 518 -22.90 7.30 -30.06
N GLU A 519 -21.68 6.79 -30.15
CA GLU A 519 -21.20 5.66 -29.37
C GLU A 519 -20.46 6.10 -28.13
N GLY A 520 -19.87 7.29 -28.16
CA GLY A 520 -19.16 7.90 -27.04
C GLY A 520 -18.59 9.27 -27.36
N LEU A 521 -18.01 9.92 -26.36
CA LEU A 521 -17.39 11.24 -26.50
C LEU A 521 -16.13 11.35 -25.65
N PHE A 522 -15.20 12.17 -26.13
CA PHE A 522 -14.05 12.62 -25.34
C PHE A 522 -13.83 14.13 -25.53
N LYS A 523 -13.02 14.74 -24.66
CA LYS A 523 -12.63 16.15 -24.80
C LYS A 523 -11.30 16.25 -25.54
N ALA A 524 -11.25 17.09 -26.57
CA ALA A 524 -10.01 17.50 -27.22
C ALA A 524 -9.19 18.44 -26.32
N PRO A 525 -7.88 18.66 -26.62
CA PRO A 525 -6.99 19.48 -25.78
C PRO A 525 -7.48 20.89 -25.46
N HIS A 526 -8.24 21.51 -26.35
CA HIS A 526 -8.83 22.85 -26.17
C HIS A 526 -10.29 22.82 -25.66
N GLY A 527 -10.75 21.68 -25.17
CA GLY A 527 -12.05 21.54 -24.49
C GLY A 527 -13.26 21.23 -25.40
N GLN A 528 -13.05 20.98 -26.70
CA GLN A 528 -14.10 20.58 -27.59
C GLN A 528 -14.65 19.19 -27.26
N HIS A 529 -15.95 19.00 -27.41
CA HIS A 529 -16.60 17.71 -27.28
C HIS A 529 -16.57 16.99 -28.63
N VAL A 530 -15.80 15.92 -28.73
CA VAL A 530 -15.62 15.12 -29.96
C VAL A 530 -16.46 13.87 -29.84
N HIS A 531 -17.51 13.78 -30.66
CA HIS A 531 -18.44 12.66 -30.71
C HIS A 531 -17.89 11.56 -31.61
N GLN A 532 -17.75 10.36 -31.08
CA GLN A 532 -17.45 9.15 -31.86
C GLN A 532 -18.78 8.60 -32.39
N VAL A 533 -18.91 8.55 -33.68
CA VAL A 533 -20.18 8.24 -34.31
C VAL A 533 -20.06 7.21 -35.42
N THR A 534 -21.18 6.54 -35.69
CA THR A 534 -21.38 5.70 -36.89
C THR A 534 -22.61 6.20 -37.64
N VAL A 535 -22.48 6.48 -38.93
CA VAL A 535 -23.57 6.89 -39.78
C VAL A 535 -24.45 5.68 -40.12
N GLU A 536 -25.64 5.59 -39.53
CA GLU A 536 -26.57 4.46 -39.75
C GLU A 536 -27.37 4.56 -41.03
N ALA A 537 -27.68 5.80 -41.44
CA ALA A 537 -28.42 6.06 -42.68
C ALA A 537 -28.13 7.44 -43.22
N GLY A 538 -28.07 7.58 -44.55
CA GLY A 538 -27.89 8.84 -45.26
C GLY A 538 -26.44 9.34 -45.28
N GLU A 539 -26.28 10.66 -45.46
CA GLU A 539 -24.98 11.34 -45.50
C GLU A 539 -24.94 12.46 -44.48
N LEU A 540 -23.93 12.49 -43.65
CA LEU A 540 -23.67 13.56 -42.68
C LEU A 540 -22.79 14.64 -43.31
N LYS A 541 -23.17 15.90 -43.19
CA LYS A 541 -22.46 17.03 -43.84
C LYS A 541 -22.09 18.14 -42.89
N VAL A 542 -20.91 18.72 -43.07
CA VAL A 542 -20.47 19.91 -42.35
C VAL A 542 -21.43 21.06 -42.65
N GLY A 543 -21.82 21.77 -41.61
CA GLY A 543 -22.75 22.90 -41.69
C GLY A 543 -24.23 22.51 -41.58
N GLU A 544 -24.57 21.22 -41.61
CA GLU A 544 -25.92 20.73 -41.42
C GLU A 544 -26.38 20.87 -39.96
N THR A 545 -27.67 21.17 -39.77
CA THR A 545 -28.29 21.18 -38.44
C THR A 545 -28.94 19.84 -38.17
N VAL A 546 -28.57 19.24 -37.06
CA VAL A 546 -29.09 17.96 -36.58
C VAL A 546 -29.71 18.11 -35.20
N LYS A 547 -30.70 17.31 -34.92
CA LYS A 547 -31.22 17.14 -33.56
C LYS A 547 -30.36 16.16 -32.82
N ALA A 548 -29.62 16.62 -31.82
CA ALA A 548 -28.77 15.84 -30.95
C ALA A 548 -29.61 15.33 -29.76
N GLU A 549 -29.76 14.01 -29.64
CA GLU A 549 -30.64 13.35 -28.68
C GLU A 549 -29.82 12.36 -27.84
N VAL A 550 -29.65 12.68 -26.56
CA VAL A 550 -29.00 11.78 -25.58
C VAL A 550 -29.93 10.61 -25.27
N ASP A 551 -29.40 9.41 -25.11
CA ASP A 551 -30.13 8.26 -24.57
C ASP A 551 -30.55 8.57 -23.12
N HIS A 552 -31.78 8.99 -22.97
CA HIS A 552 -32.37 9.48 -21.73
C HIS A 552 -32.31 8.43 -20.63
N ASP A 553 -32.59 7.17 -20.92
CA ASP A 553 -32.64 6.13 -19.90
C ASP A 553 -31.26 5.83 -19.36
N LYS A 554 -30.24 5.73 -20.21
CA LYS A 554 -28.86 5.55 -19.81
C LYS A 554 -28.34 6.76 -19.02
N ARG A 555 -28.63 7.98 -19.46
CA ARG A 555 -28.24 9.20 -18.72
C ARG A 555 -28.86 9.24 -17.33
N ARG A 556 -30.14 8.91 -17.19
CA ARG A 556 -30.81 8.83 -15.88
C ARG A 556 -30.20 7.79 -14.97
N ASP A 557 -29.82 6.62 -15.50
CA ASP A 557 -29.15 5.60 -14.69
C ASP A 557 -27.74 6.04 -14.28
N ILE A 558 -27.00 6.74 -15.14
CA ILE A 558 -25.71 7.37 -14.80
C ILE A 558 -25.86 8.41 -13.69
N GLU A 559 -26.85 9.32 -13.77
CA GLU A 559 -27.11 10.37 -12.77
C GLU A 559 -27.40 9.77 -11.39
N LYS A 560 -28.18 8.67 -11.33
CA LYS A 560 -28.46 7.90 -10.10
C LYS A 560 -27.18 7.34 -9.51
N ASN A 561 -26.39 6.64 -10.32
CA ASN A 561 -25.14 6.02 -9.90
C ASN A 561 -24.12 7.08 -9.45
N HIS A 562 -24.04 8.22 -10.15
CA HIS A 562 -23.12 9.29 -9.80
C HIS A 562 -23.48 9.95 -8.46
N THR A 563 -24.75 10.28 -8.27
CA THR A 563 -25.21 10.86 -6.98
C THR A 563 -25.05 9.86 -5.85
N ALA A 564 -25.35 8.58 -6.09
CA ALA A 564 -25.11 7.51 -5.10
C ALA A 564 -23.63 7.36 -4.75
N THR A 565 -22.70 7.65 -5.68
CA THR A 565 -21.25 7.64 -5.40
C THR A 565 -20.87 8.70 -4.38
N HIS A 566 -21.43 9.91 -4.44
CA HIS A 566 -21.22 10.96 -3.44
C HIS A 566 -21.77 10.57 -2.07
N LEU A 567 -22.99 9.99 -2.04
CA LEU A 567 -23.56 9.48 -0.79
C LEU A 567 -22.70 8.36 -0.19
N LEU A 568 -22.22 7.44 -1.03
CA LEU A 568 -21.32 6.35 -0.62
C LEU A 568 -20.00 6.89 -0.06
N HIS A 569 -19.37 7.86 -0.74
CA HIS A 569 -18.12 8.45 -0.27
C HIS A 569 -18.27 9.05 1.13
N LYS A 570 -19.36 9.77 1.37
CA LYS A 570 -19.64 10.34 2.68
C LYS A 570 -19.93 9.27 3.73
N ALA A 571 -20.75 8.25 3.41
CA ALA A 571 -21.04 7.13 4.31
C ALA A 571 -19.78 6.37 4.71
N LEU A 572 -18.88 6.11 3.73
CA LEU A 572 -17.58 5.49 3.99
C LEU A 572 -16.72 6.31 4.97
N LYS A 573 -16.69 7.64 4.83
CA LYS A 573 -15.98 8.53 5.77
C LYS A 573 -16.58 8.50 7.16
N GLU A 574 -17.89 8.40 7.28
CA GLU A 574 -18.58 8.35 8.59
C GLU A 574 -18.36 7.03 9.32
N VAL A 575 -18.35 5.91 8.60
CA VAL A 575 -18.21 4.56 9.20
C VAL A 575 -16.74 4.20 9.41
N LEU A 576 -15.89 4.43 8.41
CA LEU A 576 -14.50 3.98 8.42
C LEU A 576 -13.51 5.04 8.90
N GLY A 577 -13.90 6.33 8.83
CA GLY A 577 -13.07 7.46 9.27
C GLY A 577 -12.67 8.43 8.15
N THR A 578 -12.18 9.60 8.57
CA THR A 578 -11.86 10.74 7.66
C THR A 578 -10.71 10.47 6.70
N HIS A 579 -9.91 9.42 6.89
CA HIS A 579 -8.82 9.00 6.01
C HIS A 579 -9.31 8.42 4.67
N VAL A 580 -10.59 8.06 4.57
CA VAL A 580 -11.18 7.57 3.32
C VAL A 580 -11.18 8.69 2.29
N ASN A 581 -10.39 8.53 1.23
CA ASN A 581 -10.35 9.44 0.10
C ASN A 581 -10.49 8.64 -1.20
N GLN A 582 -11.10 9.26 -2.18
CA GLN A 582 -11.23 8.65 -3.51
C GLN A 582 -9.85 8.41 -4.13
N ALA A 583 -9.59 7.16 -4.55
CA ALA A 583 -8.42 6.75 -5.32
C ALA A 583 -8.78 6.51 -6.80
N GLY A 584 -10.05 6.27 -7.10
CA GLY A 584 -10.60 6.11 -8.44
C GLY A 584 -12.11 6.00 -8.42
N SER A 585 -12.74 6.28 -9.54
CA SER A 585 -14.19 6.14 -9.70
C SER A 585 -14.52 5.71 -11.14
N LEU A 586 -15.59 4.94 -11.29
CA LEU A 586 -16.20 4.64 -12.58
C LEU A 586 -17.71 4.62 -12.38
N VAL A 587 -18.42 5.44 -13.16
CA VAL A 587 -19.86 5.58 -13.11
C VAL A 587 -20.42 5.23 -14.49
N GLU A 588 -21.09 4.09 -14.57
CA GLU A 588 -21.72 3.51 -15.78
C GLU A 588 -23.24 3.44 -15.57
N PRO A 589 -24.06 3.25 -16.63
CA PRO A 589 -25.49 3.05 -16.45
C PRO A 589 -25.85 1.83 -15.60
N GLN A 590 -25.04 0.76 -15.69
CA GLN A 590 -25.32 -0.52 -15.06
C GLN A 590 -24.85 -0.58 -13.60
N ARG A 591 -23.77 0.16 -13.26
CA ARG A 591 -23.15 0.09 -11.94
C ARG A 591 -22.29 1.32 -11.66
N LEU A 592 -21.94 1.48 -10.42
CA LEU A 592 -20.85 2.35 -10.01
C LEU A 592 -19.71 1.53 -9.40
N ARG A 593 -18.49 2.02 -9.53
CA ARG A 593 -17.28 1.50 -8.88
C ARG A 593 -16.57 2.64 -8.17
N PHE A 594 -16.27 2.43 -6.93
CA PHE A 594 -15.56 3.42 -6.11
C PHE A 594 -14.34 2.80 -5.47
N ASP A 595 -13.16 3.32 -5.83
CA ASP A 595 -11.87 2.92 -5.28
C ASP A 595 -11.44 3.96 -4.25
N PHE A 596 -11.06 3.55 -3.06
CA PHE A 596 -10.76 4.47 -1.97
C PHE A 596 -9.64 3.97 -1.06
N SER A 597 -8.99 4.91 -0.37
CA SER A 597 -7.94 4.62 0.59
C SER A 597 -8.51 4.01 1.87
N HIS A 598 -8.11 2.77 2.19
CA HIS A 598 -8.40 2.12 3.46
C HIS A 598 -7.42 0.96 3.70
N PHE A 599 -6.96 0.81 4.93
CA PHE A 599 -5.87 -0.10 5.30
C PHE A 599 -6.32 -1.54 5.59
N GLY A 600 -7.59 -1.76 6.01
CA GLY A 600 -8.14 -3.04 6.43
C GLY A 600 -9.21 -3.60 5.49
N SER A 601 -9.67 -4.83 5.75
CA SER A 601 -10.91 -5.35 5.21
C SER A 601 -12.09 -4.73 5.94
N ILE A 602 -13.16 -4.46 5.22
CA ILE A 602 -14.39 -3.93 5.81
C ILE A 602 -15.21 -5.11 6.32
N THR A 603 -15.72 -5.02 7.52
CA THR A 603 -16.53 -6.09 8.09
C THR A 603 -17.93 -6.12 7.46
N PRO A 604 -18.62 -7.28 7.50
CA PRO A 604 -19.99 -7.36 7.02
C PRO A 604 -20.95 -6.36 7.71
N GLU A 605 -20.71 -6.07 8.98
CA GLU A 605 -21.50 -5.13 9.77
C GLU A 605 -21.25 -3.68 9.30
N GLU A 606 -19.99 -3.31 9.04
CA GLU A 606 -19.63 -2.00 8.49
C GLU A 606 -20.22 -1.82 7.08
N LEU A 607 -20.14 -2.85 6.22
CA LEU A 607 -20.76 -2.81 4.89
C LEU A 607 -22.28 -2.63 4.96
N ALA A 608 -22.94 -3.32 5.89
CA ALA A 608 -24.37 -3.18 6.11
C ALA A 608 -24.73 -1.77 6.62
N ASP A 609 -23.94 -1.17 7.50
CA ASP A 609 -24.15 0.20 7.99
C ASP A 609 -23.95 1.23 6.87
N ILE A 610 -22.89 1.07 6.06
CA ILE A 610 -22.64 1.94 4.89
C ILE A 610 -23.83 1.88 3.91
N GLU A 611 -24.28 0.70 3.53
CA GLU A 611 -25.42 0.52 2.63
C GLU A 611 -26.70 1.12 3.21
N HIS A 612 -26.93 0.92 4.49
CA HIS A 612 -28.09 1.47 5.19
C HIS A 612 -28.07 3.01 5.18
N ARG A 613 -26.95 3.65 5.54
CA ARG A 613 -26.79 5.10 5.53
C ARG A 613 -27.04 5.71 4.15
N VAL A 614 -26.52 5.09 3.10
CA VAL A 614 -26.76 5.56 1.72
C VAL A 614 -28.25 5.52 1.42
N ASN A 615 -28.92 4.40 1.70
CA ASN A 615 -30.36 4.26 1.47
C ASN A 615 -31.20 5.21 2.33
N GLU A 616 -30.80 5.49 3.58
CA GLU A 616 -31.49 6.51 4.40
C GLU A 616 -31.45 7.89 3.74
N GLN A 617 -30.32 8.30 3.16
CA GLN A 617 -30.23 9.58 2.45
C GLN A 617 -31.09 9.59 1.18
N ILE A 618 -31.16 8.46 0.48
CA ILE A 618 -32.06 8.28 -0.69
C ILE A 618 -33.52 8.47 -0.26
N TRP A 619 -33.94 7.83 0.80
CA TRP A 619 -35.33 7.86 1.27
C TRP A 619 -35.73 9.19 1.90
N LYS A 620 -34.78 10.01 2.37
CA LYS A 620 -35.06 11.38 2.82
C LYS A 620 -35.58 12.29 1.69
N GLY A 621 -35.29 11.98 0.45
CA GLY A 621 -35.74 12.78 -0.68
C GLY A 621 -35.18 14.20 -0.67
N THR A 622 -33.86 14.32 -0.41
CA THR A 622 -33.18 15.61 -0.30
C THR A 622 -32.84 16.16 -1.67
N ASP A 623 -33.03 17.47 -1.87
CA ASP A 623 -32.67 18.13 -3.12
C ASP A 623 -31.18 18.20 -3.31
N VAL A 624 -30.74 18.01 -4.57
CA VAL A 624 -29.36 18.14 -5.00
C VAL A 624 -29.19 19.53 -5.63
N THR A 625 -28.45 20.38 -4.97
CA THR A 625 -28.18 21.75 -5.42
C THR A 625 -26.80 21.87 -6.07
N ILE A 626 -26.72 22.67 -7.10
CA ILE A 626 -25.51 22.87 -7.88
C ILE A 626 -25.21 24.36 -7.96
N GLU A 627 -24.00 24.73 -7.51
CA GLU A 627 -23.57 26.12 -7.51
C GLU A 627 -22.18 26.24 -8.16
N TYR A 628 -21.91 27.42 -8.73
CA TYR A 628 -20.59 27.77 -9.25
C TYR A 628 -19.96 28.79 -8.32
N LYS A 629 -18.78 28.47 -7.77
CA LYS A 629 -18.08 29.30 -6.77
C LYS A 629 -16.60 29.41 -7.12
N SER A 630 -15.90 30.36 -6.51
CA SER A 630 -14.45 30.35 -6.53
C SER A 630 -13.92 29.12 -5.77
N LEU A 631 -12.74 28.65 -6.15
CA LEU A 631 -12.13 27.49 -5.48
C LEU A 631 -11.92 27.74 -3.97
N ASP A 632 -11.59 28.98 -3.61
CA ASP A 632 -11.36 29.36 -2.21
C ASP A 632 -12.65 29.39 -1.40
N GLU A 633 -13.74 29.91 -1.96
CA GLU A 633 -15.08 29.88 -1.34
C GLU A 633 -15.56 28.43 -1.15
N ALA A 634 -15.39 27.60 -2.16
CA ALA A 634 -15.78 26.19 -2.08
C ALA A 634 -14.99 25.44 -0.99
N LYS A 635 -13.68 25.68 -0.87
CA LYS A 635 -12.85 25.14 0.21
C LYS A 635 -13.26 25.66 1.59
N ALA A 636 -13.57 26.95 1.71
CA ALA A 636 -14.04 27.55 2.96
C ALA A 636 -15.39 26.96 3.43
N MET A 637 -16.24 26.52 2.50
CA MET A 637 -17.47 25.79 2.77
C MET A 637 -17.24 24.33 3.20
N GLY A 638 -16.00 23.83 3.11
CA GLY A 638 -15.66 22.44 3.40
C GLY A 638 -15.92 21.47 2.25
N ALA A 639 -16.00 21.96 1.00
CA ALA A 639 -16.20 21.10 -0.17
C ALA A 639 -15.02 20.15 -0.35
N MET A 640 -15.34 18.86 -0.54
CA MET A 640 -14.34 17.83 -0.83
C MET A 640 -13.81 18.01 -2.24
N ALA A 641 -12.48 18.23 -2.36
CA ALA A 641 -11.77 18.29 -3.61
C ALA A 641 -10.97 17.00 -3.83
N LEU A 642 -10.98 16.46 -5.03
CA LEU A 642 -10.21 15.25 -5.35
C LEU A 642 -8.72 15.58 -5.45
N PHE A 643 -7.88 14.74 -4.85
CA PHE A 643 -6.42 14.86 -4.94
C PHE A 643 -5.95 14.61 -6.39
N GLY A 644 -5.15 15.55 -6.93
CA GLY A 644 -4.51 15.41 -8.24
C GLY A 644 -5.28 16.02 -9.42
N GLU A 645 -6.48 16.54 -9.23
CA GLU A 645 -7.19 17.28 -10.27
C GLU A 645 -6.79 18.77 -10.29
N LYS A 646 -6.59 19.30 -11.49
CA LYS A 646 -6.34 20.73 -11.70
C LYS A 646 -7.68 21.46 -11.83
N TYR A 647 -8.07 22.15 -10.78
CA TYR A 647 -9.27 22.98 -10.77
C TYR A 647 -9.00 24.37 -11.36
N GLY A 648 -9.97 24.90 -12.12
CA GLY A 648 -9.93 26.30 -12.53
C GLY A 648 -10.29 27.25 -11.37
N ASN A 649 -10.26 28.56 -11.63
CA ASN A 649 -10.63 29.58 -10.64
C ASN A 649 -12.09 29.48 -10.19
N ILE A 650 -12.98 28.97 -11.07
CA ILE A 650 -14.39 28.74 -10.80
C ILE A 650 -14.63 27.24 -10.84
N VAL A 651 -15.23 26.69 -9.80
CA VAL A 651 -15.53 25.27 -9.64
C VAL A 651 -17.04 25.04 -9.48
N ARG A 652 -17.49 23.87 -9.97
CA ARG A 652 -18.87 23.42 -9.80
C ARG A 652 -18.98 22.64 -8.50
N VAL A 653 -19.80 23.10 -7.59
CA VAL A 653 -20.07 22.51 -6.26
C VAL A 653 -21.39 21.77 -6.32
N VAL A 654 -21.37 20.48 -6.02
CA VAL A 654 -22.57 19.65 -5.89
C VAL A 654 -22.84 19.41 -4.41
N GLN A 655 -24.00 19.80 -3.96
CA GLN A 655 -24.40 19.68 -2.55
C GLN A 655 -25.68 18.84 -2.45
N VAL A 656 -25.67 17.87 -1.54
CA VAL A 656 -26.85 17.05 -1.19
C VAL A 656 -27.26 17.41 0.23
N GLY A 657 -28.14 18.40 0.36
CA GLY A 657 -28.52 18.95 1.66
C GLY A 657 -27.31 19.30 2.51
N ASP A 658 -27.33 18.92 3.79
CA ASP A 658 -26.19 19.06 4.70
C ASP A 658 -25.29 17.81 4.76
N TYR A 659 -25.56 16.80 3.94
CA TYR A 659 -24.90 15.50 4.04
C TYR A 659 -23.61 15.41 3.21
N SER A 660 -23.64 15.81 1.93
CA SER A 660 -22.46 15.74 1.05
C SER A 660 -22.23 17.05 0.32
N LEU A 661 -20.98 17.47 0.22
CA LEU A 661 -20.55 18.69 -0.48
C LEU A 661 -19.25 18.39 -1.22
N GLU A 662 -19.30 18.31 -2.57
CA GLU A 662 -18.16 17.87 -3.37
C GLU A 662 -17.95 18.76 -4.61
N LEU A 663 -16.69 18.90 -5.05
CA LEU A 663 -16.36 19.49 -6.34
C LEU A 663 -16.55 18.44 -7.41
N CYS A 664 -17.59 18.60 -8.26
CA CYS A 664 -17.91 17.61 -9.27
C CYS A 664 -18.46 18.22 -10.56
N GLY A 665 -17.89 17.78 -11.70
CA GLY A 665 -18.35 18.19 -13.04
C GLY A 665 -19.37 17.23 -13.69
N GLY A 666 -19.79 16.18 -13.00
CA GLY A 666 -20.67 15.14 -13.55
C GLY A 666 -22.17 15.49 -13.54
N CYS A 667 -22.97 14.59 -14.10
CA CYS A 667 -24.43 14.71 -14.12
C CYS A 667 -25.03 14.04 -12.88
N HIS A 668 -26.03 14.69 -12.27
CA HIS A 668 -26.66 14.25 -11.02
C HIS A 668 -28.17 14.31 -11.11
N VAL A 669 -28.85 13.52 -10.27
CA VAL A 669 -30.30 13.63 -10.05
C VAL A 669 -30.64 14.97 -9.37
N ASN A 670 -31.86 15.46 -9.53
CA ASN A 670 -32.32 16.67 -8.86
C ASN A 670 -32.71 16.41 -7.39
N ASN A 671 -33.12 15.19 -7.07
CA ASN A 671 -33.52 14.79 -5.74
C ASN A 671 -33.07 13.35 -5.47
N THR A 672 -32.59 13.08 -4.27
CA THR A 672 -32.03 11.75 -3.92
C THR A 672 -33.03 10.61 -4.04
N SER A 673 -34.35 10.88 -3.88
CA SER A 673 -35.40 9.86 -4.08
C SER A 673 -35.45 9.27 -5.49
N GLU A 674 -34.93 9.98 -6.50
CA GLU A 674 -34.86 9.50 -7.88
C GLU A 674 -33.89 8.33 -8.07
N ILE A 675 -32.94 8.14 -7.13
CA ILE A 675 -32.01 7.00 -7.14
C ILE A 675 -32.77 5.69 -6.91
N GLY A 676 -33.84 5.73 -6.10
CA GLY A 676 -34.69 4.59 -5.77
C GLY A 676 -34.09 3.73 -4.66
N ILE A 677 -33.26 2.77 -4.99
CA ILE A 677 -32.55 1.89 -4.05
C ILE A 677 -31.08 1.76 -4.44
N PHE A 678 -30.23 1.67 -3.44
CA PHE A 678 -28.78 1.40 -3.58
C PHE A 678 -28.45 0.02 -3.01
N LYS A 679 -27.66 -0.78 -3.72
CA LYS A 679 -27.21 -2.09 -3.26
C LYS A 679 -25.72 -2.30 -3.50
N LEU A 680 -24.99 -2.69 -2.47
CA LEU A 680 -23.62 -3.14 -2.58
C LEU A 680 -23.58 -4.51 -3.26
N VAL A 681 -22.71 -4.67 -4.25
CA VAL A 681 -22.51 -5.90 -5.00
C VAL A 681 -21.26 -6.64 -4.54
N SER A 682 -20.14 -5.91 -4.43
CA SER A 682 -18.85 -6.48 -4.02
C SER A 682 -17.99 -5.47 -3.29
N GLU A 683 -17.09 -5.99 -2.45
CA GLU A 683 -16.00 -5.25 -1.83
C GLU A 683 -14.72 -6.09 -1.93
N SER A 684 -13.59 -5.47 -2.32
CA SER A 684 -12.32 -6.16 -2.48
C SER A 684 -11.12 -5.23 -2.34
N GLY A 685 -9.95 -5.78 -1.99
CA GLY A 685 -8.67 -5.07 -2.07
C GLY A 685 -8.13 -5.11 -3.50
N ILE A 686 -7.72 -3.97 -4.04
CA ILE A 686 -7.14 -3.86 -5.39
C ILE A 686 -5.67 -3.45 -5.38
N GLY A 687 -5.17 -3.15 -4.21
CA GLY A 687 -3.79 -2.74 -3.98
C GLY A 687 -3.54 -2.55 -2.50
N SER A 688 -2.31 -2.28 -2.13
CA SER A 688 -2.01 -1.99 -0.74
C SER A 688 -2.61 -0.64 -0.33
N GLY A 689 -3.45 -0.67 0.70
CA GLY A 689 -4.13 0.52 1.21
C GLY A 689 -5.23 1.07 0.30
N VAL A 690 -5.67 0.31 -0.73
CA VAL A 690 -6.78 0.70 -1.62
C VAL A 690 -7.82 -0.41 -1.67
N ARG A 691 -9.06 -0.04 -1.39
CA ARG A 691 -10.24 -0.92 -1.46
C ARG A 691 -11.14 -0.47 -2.59
N ARG A 692 -11.88 -1.41 -3.13
CA ARG A 692 -12.88 -1.21 -4.21
C ARG A 692 -14.24 -1.65 -3.73
N ILE A 693 -15.23 -0.80 -3.94
CA ILE A 693 -16.65 -1.14 -3.83
C ILE A 693 -17.28 -1.04 -5.20
N GLU A 694 -18.10 -2.04 -5.54
CA GLU A 694 -19.02 -2.00 -6.65
C GLU A 694 -20.45 -2.01 -6.12
N ALA A 695 -21.29 -1.16 -6.69
CA ALA A 695 -22.68 -1.05 -6.29
C ALA A 695 -23.58 -0.74 -7.49
N VAL A 696 -24.87 -0.95 -7.31
CA VAL A 696 -25.93 -0.73 -8.30
C VAL A 696 -27.06 0.07 -7.69
N THR A 697 -27.79 0.81 -8.54
CA THR A 697 -28.94 1.64 -8.13
C THR A 697 -30.19 1.36 -8.93
N GLY A 698 -31.33 1.82 -8.44
CA GLY A 698 -32.60 1.84 -9.16
C GLY A 698 -32.97 0.48 -9.75
N ARG A 699 -33.20 0.46 -11.08
CA ARG A 699 -33.60 -0.75 -11.80
C ARG A 699 -32.56 -1.87 -11.69
N MET A 700 -31.27 -1.56 -11.82
CA MET A 700 -30.20 -2.56 -11.72
C MET A 700 -30.15 -3.19 -10.33
N ALA A 701 -30.38 -2.40 -9.28
CA ALA A 701 -30.45 -2.92 -7.91
C ALA A 701 -31.69 -3.86 -7.73
N TYR A 702 -32.84 -3.50 -8.33
CA TYR A 702 -34.00 -4.37 -8.30
C TYR A 702 -33.74 -5.70 -9.03
N GLU A 703 -33.17 -5.65 -10.24
CA GLU A 703 -32.84 -6.85 -11.03
C GLU A 703 -31.81 -7.75 -10.28
N PHE A 704 -30.83 -7.13 -9.63
CA PHE A 704 -29.86 -7.85 -8.80
C PHE A 704 -30.55 -8.58 -7.64
N LEU A 705 -31.42 -7.90 -6.90
CA LEU A 705 -32.16 -8.49 -5.78
C LEU A 705 -33.12 -9.62 -6.24
N GLU A 706 -33.84 -9.42 -7.34
CA GLU A 706 -34.69 -10.46 -7.93
C GLU A 706 -33.89 -11.69 -8.38
N GLY A 707 -32.69 -11.45 -8.95
CA GLY A 707 -31.77 -12.54 -9.29
C GLY A 707 -31.36 -13.37 -8.07
N GLN A 708 -30.97 -12.70 -6.97
CA GLN A 708 -30.62 -13.38 -5.71
C GLN A 708 -31.81 -14.14 -5.13
N LEU A 709 -32.99 -13.53 -5.14
CA LEU A 709 -34.22 -14.18 -4.67
C LEU A 709 -34.60 -15.39 -5.53
N SER A 710 -34.43 -15.30 -6.85
CA SER A 710 -34.65 -16.43 -7.77
C SER A 710 -33.74 -17.60 -7.49
N LEU A 711 -32.43 -17.34 -7.28
CA LEU A 711 -31.46 -18.39 -6.87
C LEU A 711 -31.84 -19.06 -5.55
N LEU A 712 -32.29 -18.26 -4.58
CA LEU A 712 -32.76 -18.77 -3.30
C LEU A 712 -34.03 -19.64 -3.47
N LYS A 713 -35.00 -19.22 -4.33
CA LYS A 713 -36.20 -20.00 -4.67
C LYS A 713 -35.83 -21.34 -5.32
N GLN A 714 -34.93 -21.33 -6.30
CA GLN A 714 -34.43 -22.52 -6.95
C GLN A 714 -33.75 -23.49 -5.95
N SER A 715 -32.93 -22.93 -5.04
CA SER A 715 -32.28 -23.72 -3.98
C SER A 715 -33.31 -24.35 -3.04
N ALA A 716 -34.35 -23.62 -2.67
CA ALA A 716 -35.43 -24.13 -1.85
C ALA A 716 -36.18 -25.25 -2.53
N GLU A 717 -36.49 -25.14 -3.85
CA GLU A 717 -37.13 -26.17 -4.67
C GLU A 717 -36.30 -27.46 -4.73
N LEU A 718 -34.98 -27.34 -4.99
CA LEU A 718 -34.04 -28.47 -5.01
C LEU A 718 -34.02 -29.21 -3.66
N LEU A 719 -34.05 -28.44 -2.58
CA LEU A 719 -34.04 -28.94 -1.20
C LEU A 719 -35.43 -29.41 -0.73
N LYS A 720 -36.49 -29.22 -1.53
CA LYS A 720 -37.88 -29.46 -1.18
C LYS A 720 -38.26 -28.82 0.15
N SER A 721 -37.91 -27.54 0.30
CA SER A 721 -38.10 -26.77 1.53
C SER A 721 -38.69 -25.37 1.25
N ASN A 722 -39.20 -24.69 2.28
CA ASN A 722 -39.54 -23.27 2.21
C ASN A 722 -38.25 -22.40 2.20
N LEU A 723 -38.35 -21.18 1.71
CA LEU A 723 -37.22 -20.23 1.64
C LEU A 723 -36.52 -20.02 2.97
N HIS A 724 -37.30 -19.86 4.04
CA HIS A 724 -36.75 -19.64 5.40
C HIS A 724 -36.09 -20.89 5.99
N ASP A 725 -36.41 -22.09 5.50
CA ASP A 725 -35.87 -23.34 6.00
C ASP A 725 -34.63 -23.83 5.21
N VAL A 726 -34.24 -23.16 4.14
CA VAL A 726 -33.08 -23.53 3.29
C VAL A 726 -31.81 -23.77 4.11
N PRO A 727 -31.38 -22.86 5.00
CA PRO A 727 -30.16 -23.07 5.79
C PRO A 727 -30.25 -24.32 6.66
N ARG A 728 -31.36 -24.48 7.39
CA ARG A 728 -31.63 -25.65 8.25
C ARG A 728 -31.63 -26.96 7.45
N ARG A 729 -32.15 -26.93 6.23
CA ARG A 729 -32.18 -28.11 5.36
C ARG A 729 -30.82 -28.50 4.85
N ILE A 730 -29.95 -27.51 4.53
CA ILE A 730 -28.57 -27.74 4.17
C ILE A 730 -27.79 -28.34 5.34
N GLU A 731 -27.94 -27.81 6.54
CA GLU A 731 -27.32 -28.38 7.75
C GLU A 731 -27.74 -29.83 8.00
N ALA A 732 -29.04 -30.11 7.83
CA ALA A 732 -29.56 -31.47 7.97
C ALA A 732 -28.97 -32.43 6.93
N LEU A 733 -28.88 -32.01 5.66
CA LEU A 733 -28.26 -32.81 4.61
C LEU A 733 -26.76 -33.03 4.86
N HIS A 734 -26.05 -32.02 5.33
CA HIS A 734 -24.63 -32.14 5.68
C HIS A 734 -24.45 -33.15 6.85
N GLY A 735 -25.37 -33.10 7.83
CA GLY A 735 -25.42 -34.09 8.92
C GLY A 735 -25.65 -35.51 8.41
N GLN A 736 -26.64 -35.70 7.52
CA GLN A 736 -26.93 -37.00 6.91
C GLN A 736 -25.76 -37.55 6.08
N LEU A 737 -25.11 -36.72 5.28
CA LEU A 737 -23.90 -37.10 4.53
C LEU A 737 -22.77 -37.58 5.44
N LYS A 738 -22.54 -36.90 6.55
CA LYS A 738 -21.55 -37.31 7.55
C LYS A 738 -21.91 -38.64 8.23
N GLU A 739 -23.18 -38.85 8.52
CA GLU A 739 -23.69 -40.10 9.11
C GLU A 739 -23.56 -41.25 8.12
N LEU A 740 -24.01 -41.08 6.87
CA LEU A 740 -23.88 -42.06 5.79
C LEU A 740 -22.41 -42.41 5.51
N GLY A 741 -21.50 -41.43 5.56
CA GLY A 741 -20.07 -41.70 5.45
C GLY A 741 -19.57 -42.62 6.54
N ARG A 742 -19.92 -42.37 7.80
CA ARG A 742 -19.56 -43.23 8.95
C ARG A 742 -20.18 -44.63 8.84
N GLU A 743 -21.44 -44.71 8.42
CA GLU A 743 -22.10 -45.99 8.22
C GLU A 743 -21.46 -46.81 7.09
N ASN A 744 -21.07 -46.15 5.99
CA ASN A 744 -20.35 -46.79 4.88
C ASN A 744 -18.98 -47.32 5.34
N GLU A 745 -18.19 -46.53 6.09
CA GLU A 745 -16.93 -46.98 6.69
C GLU A 745 -17.15 -48.17 7.63
N SER A 746 -18.19 -48.13 8.47
CA SER A 746 -18.54 -49.25 9.35
C SER A 746 -18.92 -50.51 8.61
N LEU A 747 -19.74 -50.39 7.53
CA LEU A 747 -20.13 -51.50 6.68
C LEU A 747 -18.94 -52.09 5.92
N GLN A 748 -18.06 -51.25 5.40
CA GLN A 748 -16.81 -51.70 4.76
C GLN A 748 -15.90 -52.47 5.73
N SER A 749 -15.75 -51.98 6.95
CA SER A 749 -14.99 -52.69 8.00
C SER A 749 -15.60 -54.05 8.34
N LYS A 750 -16.95 -54.12 8.48
CA LYS A 750 -17.65 -55.40 8.72
C LYS A 750 -17.47 -56.39 7.56
N LEU A 751 -17.57 -55.92 6.31
CA LEU A 751 -17.33 -56.75 5.14
C LEU A 751 -15.89 -57.30 5.10
N SER A 752 -14.90 -56.40 5.37
CA SER A 752 -13.51 -56.84 5.47
C SER A 752 -13.27 -57.90 6.55
N THR A 753 -13.92 -57.77 7.70
CA THR A 753 -13.81 -58.77 8.80
C THR A 753 -14.44 -60.12 8.43
N ILE A 754 -15.58 -60.13 7.74
CA ILE A 754 -16.27 -61.35 7.26
C ILE A 754 -15.41 -62.04 6.19
N GLU A 755 -14.91 -61.28 5.22
CA GLU A 755 -14.06 -61.82 4.14
C GLU A 755 -12.76 -62.39 4.71
N ALA A 756 -12.09 -61.67 5.61
CA ALA A 756 -10.91 -62.17 6.30
C ALA A 756 -11.20 -63.48 7.09
N GLY A 757 -12.40 -63.64 7.67
CA GLY A 757 -12.83 -64.84 8.33
C GLY A 757 -12.90 -66.05 7.42
N GLN A 758 -13.48 -65.90 6.24
CA GLN A 758 -13.60 -66.96 5.25
C GLN A 758 -12.26 -67.36 4.60
N LEU A 759 -11.36 -66.45 4.51
CA LEU A 759 -10.05 -66.66 3.88
C LEU A 759 -9.05 -67.42 4.78
N THR A 760 -9.25 -67.48 6.07
CA THR A 760 -8.34 -68.22 7.00
C THR A 760 -8.29 -69.68 6.72
N GLU A 761 -9.36 -70.28 6.14
CA GLU A 761 -9.39 -71.70 5.78
C GLU A 761 -8.57 -72.05 4.53
N GLN A 762 -8.14 -71.07 3.76
CA GLN A 762 -7.39 -71.24 2.49
C GLN A 762 -5.85 -71.17 2.68
N VAL A 763 -5.36 -71.15 3.92
CA VAL A 763 -3.93 -71.20 4.22
C VAL A 763 -3.33 -72.48 3.70
N LYS A 764 -2.20 -72.41 2.97
CA LYS A 764 -1.46 -73.54 2.47
C LYS A 764 -0.10 -73.60 3.15
N LEU A 765 0.45 -74.81 3.28
CA LEU A 765 1.81 -75.07 3.76
C LEU A 765 2.73 -75.18 2.56
N VAL A 766 3.62 -74.28 2.35
CA VAL A 766 4.59 -74.30 1.25
C VAL A 766 6.00 -74.38 1.80
N ASN A 767 6.70 -75.52 1.61
CA ASN A 767 8.03 -75.79 2.17
C ASN A 767 8.20 -75.42 3.65
N GLY A 768 7.16 -75.80 4.47
CA GLY A 768 7.14 -75.58 5.92
C GLY A 768 6.75 -74.15 6.35
N ARG A 769 6.31 -73.29 5.44
CA ARG A 769 5.84 -71.90 5.67
C ARG A 769 4.35 -71.83 5.44
N GLU A 770 3.61 -71.24 6.32
CA GLU A 770 2.18 -70.94 6.11
C GLU A 770 2.06 -69.77 5.11
N LEU A 771 1.27 -69.92 4.07
CA LEU A 771 1.03 -68.94 3.03
C LEU A 771 -0.47 -68.81 2.74
N LEU A 772 -0.96 -67.60 2.73
CA LEU A 772 -2.27 -67.27 2.19
C LEU A 772 -2.07 -66.36 0.95
N ALA A 773 -2.18 -66.90 -0.23
CA ALA A 773 -2.08 -66.16 -1.49
C ALA A 773 -3.43 -66.22 -2.19
N VAL A 774 -4.23 -65.16 -2.08
CA VAL A 774 -5.65 -65.19 -2.49
C VAL A 774 -6.08 -63.89 -3.13
N ARG A 775 -7.04 -64.00 -4.02
CA ARG A 775 -7.82 -62.88 -4.52
C ARG A 775 -8.84 -62.43 -3.49
N VAL A 776 -8.92 -61.18 -3.22
CA VAL A 776 -9.91 -60.54 -2.33
C VAL A 776 -10.75 -59.52 -3.05
N ASN A 777 -11.96 -59.28 -2.59
CA ASN A 777 -12.85 -58.28 -3.18
C ASN A 777 -12.79 -56.94 -2.39
N ALA A 778 -11.78 -56.19 -2.64
CA ALA A 778 -11.58 -54.87 -2.00
C ALA A 778 -11.91 -53.75 -2.98
N GLY A 779 -12.82 -52.86 -2.60
CA GLY A 779 -13.23 -51.70 -3.43
C GLY A 779 -12.21 -50.56 -3.42
N SER A 780 -11.22 -50.59 -2.52
CA SER A 780 -10.16 -49.57 -2.43
C SER A 780 -8.89 -50.17 -1.86
N MET A 781 -7.77 -49.44 -2.01
CA MET A 781 -6.47 -49.84 -1.42
C MET A 781 -6.53 -49.88 0.11
N ASP A 782 -7.30 -49.01 0.72
CA ASP A 782 -7.49 -48.98 2.18
C ASP A 782 -8.35 -50.17 2.65
N GLY A 783 -9.35 -50.60 1.86
CA GLY A 783 -10.07 -51.82 2.08
C GLY A 783 -9.17 -53.08 2.01
N LEU A 784 -8.25 -53.10 1.02
CA LEU A 784 -7.29 -54.21 0.88
C LEU A 784 -6.32 -54.27 2.06
N ARG A 785 -5.88 -53.11 2.58
CA ARG A 785 -5.07 -53.03 3.80
C ARG A 785 -5.85 -53.52 5.03
N SER A 786 -7.08 -53.08 5.17
CA SER A 786 -7.95 -53.48 6.30
C SER A 786 -8.13 -54.99 6.36
N ILE A 787 -8.35 -55.64 5.21
CA ILE A 787 -8.40 -57.10 5.12
C ILE A 787 -7.05 -57.74 5.51
N ALA A 788 -5.93 -57.14 5.05
CA ALA A 788 -4.59 -57.63 5.39
C ALA A 788 -4.29 -57.54 6.89
N ASP A 789 -4.67 -56.45 7.53
CA ASP A 789 -4.49 -56.21 8.97
C ASP A 789 -5.34 -57.18 9.81
N GLU A 790 -6.58 -57.42 9.43
CA GLU A 790 -7.46 -58.39 10.04
C GLU A 790 -6.89 -59.83 9.90
N LEU A 791 -6.43 -60.21 8.72
CA LEU A 791 -5.81 -61.54 8.47
C LEU A 791 -4.49 -61.70 9.24
N LYS A 792 -3.69 -60.63 9.37
CA LYS A 792 -2.47 -60.63 10.17
C LYS A 792 -2.74 -60.91 11.65
N GLY A 793 -3.83 -60.36 12.17
CA GLY A 793 -4.30 -60.66 13.55
C GLY A 793 -4.74 -62.10 13.74
N LYS A 794 -5.36 -62.72 12.74
CA LYS A 794 -5.84 -64.12 12.79
C LYS A 794 -4.79 -65.17 12.41
N LEU A 795 -3.84 -64.81 11.56
CA LEU A 795 -2.81 -65.66 11.01
C LEU A 795 -1.40 -65.06 11.23
N PRO A 796 -0.93 -64.94 12.47
CA PRO A 796 0.29 -64.21 12.81
C PRO A 796 1.58 -64.81 12.23
N ASN A 797 1.55 -66.13 11.89
CA ASN A 797 2.70 -66.82 11.35
C ASN A 797 2.68 -66.98 9.82
N ALA A 798 1.60 -66.65 9.17
CA ALA A 798 1.43 -66.83 7.73
C ALA A 798 1.96 -65.63 6.93
N VAL A 799 2.56 -65.92 5.79
CA VAL A 799 2.82 -64.93 4.76
C VAL A 799 1.49 -64.65 4.07
N LEU A 800 1.09 -63.37 4.03
CA LEU A 800 -0.13 -62.95 3.37
C LEU A 800 0.21 -62.30 2.02
N VAL A 801 -0.38 -62.75 0.94
CA VAL A 801 -0.30 -62.14 -0.38
C VAL A 801 -1.74 -61.94 -0.87
N LEU A 802 -2.22 -60.75 -0.73
CA LEU A 802 -3.60 -60.39 -1.12
C LEU A 802 -3.57 -59.61 -2.40
N GLY A 803 -4.40 -60.01 -3.36
CA GLY A 803 -4.56 -59.33 -4.62
C GLY A 803 -6.01 -58.91 -4.89
N ALA A 804 -6.26 -57.70 -5.26
CA ALA A 804 -7.59 -57.22 -5.62
C ALA A 804 -7.61 -56.56 -6.99
N ALA A 805 -8.59 -56.90 -7.80
CA ALA A 805 -8.86 -56.21 -9.06
C ALA A 805 -9.79 -55.02 -8.77
N MET A 806 -9.35 -53.83 -9.20
CA MET A 806 -10.07 -52.57 -9.03
C MET A 806 -10.15 -51.94 -10.43
N ASP A 807 -11.32 -51.99 -11.05
CA ASP A 807 -11.52 -51.66 -12.45
C ASP A 807 -10.59 -52.50 -13.38
N GLU A 808 -9.79 -51.87 -14.21
CA GLU A 808 -8.81 -52.53 -15.09
C GLU A 808 -7.42 -52.72 -14.43
N LYS A 809 -7.24 -52.27 -13.19
CA LYS A 809 -5.97 -52.34 -12.43
C LYS A 809 -6.04 -53.42 -11.36
N VAL A 810 -4.87 -53.91 -10.95
CA VAL A 810 -4.75 -54.81 -9.82
C VAL A 810 -3.89 -54.17 -8.73
N ASN A 811 -4.23 -54.41 -7.48
CA ASN A 811 -3.47 -53.97 -6.32
C ASN A 811 -3.14 -55.17 -5.45
N PHE A 812 -1.94 -55.11 -4.88
CA PHE A 812 -1.39 -56.16 -4.02
C PHE A 812 -1.00 -55.62 -2.66
N VAL A 813 -1.25 -56.37 -1.61
CA VAL A 813 -0.69 -56.19 -0.27
C VAL A 813 0.00 -57.48 0.13
N VAL A 814 1.27 -57.37 0.54
CA VAL A 814 2.06 -58.50 1.04
C VAL A 814 2.48 -58.21 2.47
N SER A 815 2.19 -59.15 3.37
CA SER A 815 2.68 -59.11 4.77
C SER A 815 3.50 -60.34 5.09
N VAL A 816 4.64 -60.16 5.72
CA VAL A 816 5.58 -61.24 6.11
C VAL A 816 5.82 -61.17 7.62
N PRO A 817 5.61 -62.33 8.33
CA PRO A 817 5.90 -62.41 9.76
C PRO A 817 7.33 -62.03 10.09
N GLN A 818 7.55 -61.41 11.23
CA GLN A 818 8.87 -60.91 11.69
C GLN A 818 9.95 -62.01 11.75
N GLU A 819 9.56 -63.23 12.10
CA GLU A 819 10.48 -64.38 12.15
C GLU A 819 10.97 -64.77 10.76
N LEU A 820 10.10 -64.69 9.74
CA LEU A 820 10.47 -64.97 8.37
C LEU A 820 11.23 -63.81 7.72
N VAL A 821 11.02 -62.57 8.17
CA VAL A 821 11.84 -61.42 7.80
C VAL A 821 13.29 -61.63 8.28
N LYS A 822 13.49 -62.11 9.50
CA LYS A 822 14.81 -62.42 10.04
C LYS A 822 15.52 -63.57 9.29
N SER A 823 14.75 -64.45 8.70
CA SER A 823 15.25 -65.56 7.87
C SER A 823 15.50 -65.17 6.41
N GLY A 824 15.32 -63.93 6.01
CA GLY A 824 15.66 -63.37 4.70
C GLY A 824 14.47 -63.12 3.77
N LEU A 825 13.24 -63.47 4.14
CA LEU A 825 12.06 -63.18 3.34
C LEU A 825 11.65 -61.74 3.45
N HIS A 826 11.42 -61.05 2.33
CA HIS A 826 11.20 -59.60 2.32
C HIS A 826 9.94 -59.18 1.54
N ALA A 827 8.92 -58.62 2.20
CA ALA A 827 7.66 -58.25 1.58
C ALA A 827 7.80 -57.33 0.37
N GLY A 828 8.74 -56.35 0.45
CA GLY A 828 8.99 -55.43 -0.67
C GLY A 828 9.57 -56.11 -1.91
N LYS A 829 10.41 -57.15 -1.74
CA LYS A 829 10.93 -57.94 -2.87
C LYS A 829 9.82 -58.80 -3.45
N LEU A 830 9.07 -59.52 -2.60
CA LEU A 830 7.96 -60.37 -3.05
C LEU A 830 6.93 -59.57 -3.84
N VAL A 831 6.46 -58.45 -3.33
CA VAL A 831 5.43 -57.67 -3.96
C VAL A 831 5.88 -57.08 -5.32
N LYS A 832 7.18 -56.78 -5.47
CA LYS A 832 7.75 -56.28 -6.71
C LYS A 832 7.72 -57.35 -7.82
N GLU A 833 8.15 -58.54 -7.51
CA GLU A 833 8.15 -59.68 -8.46
C GLU A 833 6.69 -60.08 -8.82
N ILE A 834 5.80 -60.12 -7.84
CA ILE A 834 4.38 -60.45 -8.03
C ILE A 834 3.71 -59.41 -8.94
N ALA A 835 3.93 -58.16 -8.68
CA ALA A 835 3.33 -57.07 -9.46
C ALA A 835 3.90 -56.95 -10.88
N ALA A 836 5.14 -57.36 -11.11
CA ALA A 836 5.76 -57.39 -12.43
C ALA A 836 4.98 -58.24 -13.42
N VAL A 837 4.37 -59.36 -12.99
CA VAL A 837 3.53 -60.27 -13.82
C VAL A 837 2.34 -59.49 -14.40
N CYS A 838 1.79 -58.54 -13.61
CA CYS A 838 0.68 -57.70 -14.01
C CYS A 838 1.10 -56.37 -14.63
N GLY A 839 2.38 -56.25 -15.10
CA GLY A 839 2.90 -55.01 -15.71
C GLY A 839 2.97 -53.85 -14.75
N GLY A 840 3.21 -54.07 -13.49
CA GLY A 840 3.24 -53.12 -12.43
C GLY A 840 4.54 -53.12 -11.61
N GLY A 841 4.48 -52.40 -10.49
CA GLY A 841 5.59 -52.35 -9.54
C GLY A 841 5.13 -51.80 -8.20
N GLY A 842 5.96 -51.93 -7.20
CA GLY A 842 5.72 -51.48 -5.87
C GLY A 842 6.90 -51.73 -4.94
N GLY A 843 6.71 -51.53 -3.65
CA GLY A 843 7.70 -51.69 -2.65
C GLY A 843 7.14 -51.45 -1.25
N GLY A 844 7.98 -51.48 -0.27
CA GLY A 844 7.61 -51.23 1.10
C GLY A 844 8.65 -51.76 2.09
N ARG A 845 8.25 -51.85 3.34
CA ARG A 845 9.10 -52.36 4.41
C ARG A 845 9.26 -53.87 4.30
N PRO A 846 10.26 -54.44 5.00
CA PRO A 846 10.47 -55.90 5.01
C PRO A 846 9.30 -56.70 5.48
N ASP A 847 8.50 -56.14 6.40
CA ASP A 847 7.35 -56.80 7.04
C ASP A 847 6.03 -56.52 6.31
N MET A 848 5.92 -55.47 5.52
CA MET A 848 4.70 -55.11 4.79
C MET A 848 5.00 -54.26 3.56
N ALA A 849 4.44 -54.60 2.44
CA ALA A 849 4.61 -53.89 1.19
C ALA A 849 3.37 -53.90 0.30
N GLN A 850 3.31 -53.01 -0.62
CA GLN A 850 2.19 -52.87 -1.54
C GLN A 850 2.64 -52.53 -2.96
N ALA A 851 1.86 -52.94 -3.92
CA ALA A 851 2.14 -52.72 -5.32
C ALA A 851 0.85 -52.58 -6.14
N GLY A 852 0.96 -51.97 -7.32
CA GLY A 852 -0.12 -51.87 -8.29
C GLY A 852 0.32 -52.47 -9.63
N GLY A 853 -0.60 -53.03 -10.41
CA GLY A 853 -0.41 -53.57 -11.74
C GLY A 853 -1.47 -53.03 -12.72
N LYS A 854 -1.15 -53.08 -14.01
CA LYS A 854 -2.00 -52.53 -15.08
C LYS A 854 -2.92 -53.60 -15.72
N ASP A 855 -2.67 -54.90 -15.46
CA ASP A 855 -3.39 -56.01 -16.12
C ASP A 855 -4.00 -56.90 -15.07
N ALA A 856 -5.31 -56.69 -14.82
CA ALA A 856 -6.06 -57.46 -13.84
C ALA A 856 -6.35 -58.91 -14.27
N SER A 857 -6.24 -59.24 -15.55
CA SER A 857 -6.43 -60.62 -16.08
C SER A 857 -5.34 -61.57 -15.61
N LYS A 858 -4.16 -61.07 -15.24
CA LYS A 858 -3.02 -61.85 -14.76
C LYS A 858 -2.93 -61.99 -13.24
N LEU A 859 -3.96 -61.53 -12.50
CA LEU A 859 -3.99 -61.60 -11.04
C LEU A 859 -3.75 -63.01 -10.53
N GLU A 860 -4.44 -64.02 -11.10
CA GLU A 860 -4.29 -65.47 -10.69
C GLU A 860 -2.89 -66.03 -10.97
N GLU A 861 -2.25 -65.58 -12.05
CA GLU A 861 -0.88 -65.95 -12.39
C GLU A 861 0.12 -65.34 -11.41
N ALA A 862 -0.12 -64.08 -11.01
CA ALA A 862 0.71 -63.36 -10.02
C ALA A 862 0.57 -64.01 -8.60
N LEU A 863 -0.61 -64.45 -8.21
CA LEU A 863 -0.82 -65.17 -6.96
C LEU A 863 -0.15 -66.57 -6.96
N LYS A 864 -0.16 -67.28 -8.09
CA LYS A 864 0.59 -68.57 -8.25
C LYS A 864 2.11 -68.35 -8.17
N LEU A 865 2.63 -67.30 -8.75
CA LEU A 865 4.03 -66.92 -8.61
C LEU A 865 4.41 -66.66 -7.15
N ALA A 866 3.51 -66.02 -6.36
CA ALA A 866 3.75 -65.81 -4.95
C ALA A 866 3.97 -67.16 -4.17
N GLU A 867 3.23 -68.25 -4.53
CA GLU A 867 3.46 -69.57 -3.94
C GLU A 867 4.85 -70.13 -4.22
N GLN A 868 5.35 -69.91 -5.43
CA GLN A 868 6.70 -70.34 -5.84
C GLN A 868 7.79 -69.54 -5.15
N LEU A 869 7.66 -68.19 -5.09
CA LEU A 869 8.63 -67.32 -4.46
C LEU A 869 8.74 -67.54 -2.96
N VAL A 870 7.63 -67.70 -2.25
CA VAL A 870 7.64 -68.02 -0.79
C VAL A 870 8.23 -69.38 -0.55
N GLY A 871 7.98 -70.36 -1.45
CA GLY A 871 8.56 -71.70 -1.39
C GLY A 871 10.09 -71.71 -1.62
N SER A 872 10.62 -70.92 -2.52
CA SER A 872 12.05 -70.83 -2.78
C SER A 872 12.83 -69.98 -1.78
N GLY A 873 12.15 -69.18 -0.97
CA GLY A 873 12.78 -68.40 0.09
C GLY A 873 13.43 -67.13 -0.37
N ILE A 874 12.98 -66.57 -1.51
CA ILE A 874 13.49 -65.31 -2.09
C ILE A 874 12.83 -64.08 -1.42
#